data_3235c0aef0ae1d9cfdc484ed7e1eb214
#
_entry.id   3235c0aef0ae1d9cfdc484ed7e1eb214
#
_cell.length_a   1.000
_cell.length_b   1.000
_cell.length_c   1.000
_cell.angle_alpha   90.00
_cell.angle_beta   90.00
_cell.angle_gamma   90.00
#
_symmetry.space_group_name_H-M   'P 1'
#
loop_
_entity.id
_entity.type
_entity.pdbx_description
1 polymer ?
#
loop_
_entity_poly.entity_id
_entity_poly.type
_entity_poly.pdbx_seq_one_letter_code
_entity_poly.pdbx_strand_id
1 'polypeptide(L)'
;MQQTTPCPSQCEVLKKQILCTAVLSALALMSGAATAAQSTITDQNGLTNAGLNGNKTENITFDVGNNQTAINPSSTLDVVGSNNDVVIQGKDVLTVSATNDKKIVNFVGMTNLSLKGTNKGIEVSSVNTSVNFGRRGWQGDSYLKNFTVEAGSGHALYVKTEGRANGATDNTDDPGRKSTVRVYAENATLVSENHSALYLEGQWDSDAGKSHTHPDVEFADVKDVNQKLTLEGKHYSVEASQGAYLTVCTEEVELKGGIRVSKNGHVELGYRDKDLFPDGWEDSFDTDPEKKLLDKITVTAKDQKAALEFHDGGQLNFGAKNVTISANKNAVYVKTNGDNKHSDDTVVDLYAEDTLTINGDIVIDTKKGVGSEGYVNISAGKNVVINGDIDLKTSKENAQVVNIILEGKGSSFTGAINTLIEENTPSTIALFVRKVVNKAPKGTNIAIRNGATLNATGDSSITNIDADGGVINAGQSKVEIDKLNTGAGGTTIKSTDPKANQIAIDSNIGNGKIDVEVDLTNNTTFNGKDEELRQALGNMIRANTNQNTNKVTISTTGTLTDMTVDKDLSTNEVTGGQVTTSEVLLSLNDIASNQMLAWRAQINDVSKRMGDLRTYDTESGGWVRMFGSRSEYGDRNMDNKSTTIQVGTDRRVAGNGYVGLTAHYSEGDGDLVNGSTENKAFGFGVYGGWMADDGQFVDVILKRTRMDTDFKLKYATGTESNGDFKTWGTSLAVEYGWRLPYKSTAFWLEPQAEVTYGHLEGVDYTTSAGVNAHQKGMDSLVGRLGLALGYTKDANTVYAKASVAHEFEGESSATMRSGSSLTLEQDIGGTWGEVALGGTVRLNKSIAAYGEFQTAFGSPVKTPYQWNIGMRYMW
;
A
#
# COMPACT_ATOMS: atom_id res chain seq x y z
N MET A 1 -21.05 -24.99 -10.36
CA MET A 1 -22.02 -23.88 -10.24
C MET A 1 -21.64 -23.10 -8.99
N GLN A 2 -20.79 -22.11 -9.13
CA GLN A 2 -20.44 -21.20 -8.03
C GLN A 2 -21.19 -19.90 -8.25
N GLN A 3 -22.03 -19.55 -7.31
CA GLN A 3 -22.66 -18.23 -7.22
C GLN A 3 -21.68 -17.30 -6.52
N THR A 4 -21.15 -16.34 -7.26
CA THR A 4 -20.43 -15.20 -6.71
C THR A 4 -21.42 -14.08 -6.44
N THR A 5 -21.59 -13.71 -5.19
CA THR A 5 -22.33 -12.51 -4.77
C THR A 5 -21.47 -11.26 -5.05
N PRO A 6 -22.01 -10.21 -5.70
CA PRO A 6 -21.23 -8.99 -5.93
C PRO A 6 -21.27 -8.05 -4.72
N CYS A 7 -20.12 -7.43 -4.49
CA CYS A 7 -19.86 -6.43 -3.45
C CYS A 7 -20.76 -5.18 -3.59
N PRO A 8 -21.36 -4.63 -2.52
CA PRO A 8 -22.36 -3.55 -2.62
C PRO A 8 -21.82 -2.12 -2.84
N SER A 9 -20.51 -1.90 -2.89
CA SER A 9 -19.93 -0.55 -2.80
C SER A 9 -19.90 0.29 -4.10
N GLN A 10 -19.99 -0.32 -5.26
CA GLN A 10 -19.94 0.43 -6.53
C GLN A 10 -21.30 0.99 -7.01
N CYS A 11 -22.39 0.41 -6.54
CA CYS A 11 -23.73 0.86 -6.99
C CYS A 11 -24.26 2.09 -6.23
N GLU A 12 -23.78 2.34 -5.00
CA GLU A 12 -24.16 3.54 -4.22
C GLU A 12 -23.41 4.80 -4.63
N VAL A 13 -22.16 4.66 -5.05
CA VAL A 13 -21.36 5.80 -5.54
C VAL A 13 -21.90 6.32 -6.87
N LEU A 14 -22.33 5.43 -7.77
CA LEU A 14 -22.91 5.82 -9.06
C LEU A 14 -24.27 6.52 -8.91
N LYS A 15 -25.10 6.10 -7.94
CA LYS A 15 -26.38 6.77 -7.64
C LYS A 15 -26.22 8.15 -7.01
N LYS A 16 -25.18 8.38 -6.20
CA LYS A 16 -24.89 9.71 -5.63
C LYS A 16 -24.33 10.68 -6.66
N GLN A 17 -23.53 10.22 -7.62
CA GLN A 17 -23.03 11.06 -8.71
C GLN A 17 -24.15 11.49 -9.69
N ILE A 18 -25.05 10.59 -10.04
CA ILE A 18 -26.19 10.90 -10.90
C ILE A 18 -27.18 11.85 -10.21
N LEU A 19 -27.35 11.74 -8.89
CA LEU A 19 -28.24 12.63 -8.13
C LEU A 19 -27.64 14.03 -7.94
N CYS A 20 -26.33 14.18 -7.79
CA CYS A 20 -25.67 15.49 -7.71
C CYS A 20 -25.73 16.25 -9.04
N THR A 21 -25.54 15.55 -10.16
CA THR A 21 -25.61 16.19 -11.49
C THR A 21 -27.04 16.64 -11.84
N ALA A 22 -28.05 15.89 -11.44
CA ALA A 22 -29.46 16.25 -11.67
C ALA A 22 -29.95 17.39 -10.75
N VAL A 23 -29.40 17.52 -9.54
CA VAL A 23 -29.80 18.59 -8.59
C VAL A 23 -29.11 19.91 -8.94
N LEU A 24 -27.87 19.89 -9.44
CA LEU A 24 -27.20 21.10 -9.94
C LEU A 24 -27.83 21.64 -11.21
N SER A 25 -28.40 20.79 -12.09
CA SER A 25 -29.13 21.22 -13.27
C SER A 25 -30.52 21.77 -12.96
N ALA A 26 -31.12 21.38 -11.84
CA ALA A 26 -32.46 21.87 -11.45
C ALA A 26 -32.44 23.18 -10.63
N LEU A 27 -31.31 23.50 -9.95
CA LEU A 27 -31.18 24.79 -9.25
C LEU A 27 -30.83 25.96 -10.16
N ALA A 28 -30.31 25.71 -11.38
CA ALA A 28 -30.02 26.74 -12.37
C ALA A 28 -31.28 27.27 -13.10
N LEU A 29 -32.40 26.61 -12.93
CA LEU A 29 -33.66 26.95 -13.64
C LEU A 29 -34.65 27.82 -12.83
N MET A 30 -34.31 28.27 -11.64
CA MET A 30 -35.21 29.04 -10.74
C MET A 30 -34.80 30.48 -10.41
N SER A 31 -33.73 31.01 -11.04
CA SER A 31 -33.44 32.45 -10.93
C SER A 31 -33.99 33.16 -12.15
N GLY A 32 -34.94 34.04 -11.97
CA GLY A 32 -35.59 34.79 -13.05
C GLY A 32 -34.56 35.51 -13.92
N ALA A 33 -34.43 35.06 -15.16
CA ALA A 33 -33.54 35.63 -16.13
C ALA A 33 -34.12 36.94 -16.67
N ALA A 34 -33.43 38.05 -16.48
CA ALA A 34 -33.63 39.24 -17.30
C ALA A 34 -32.88 38.99 -18.62
N THR A 35 -33.59 38.61 -19.68
CA THR A 35 -33.02 38.50 -21.02
C THR A 35 -32.65 39.90 -21.53
N ALA A 36 -31.33 40.16 -21.62
CA ALA A 36 -30.83 41.35 -22.32
C ALA A 36 -30.97 41.13 -23.84
N ALA A 37 -31.21 42.25 -24.56
CA ALA A 37 -31.37 42.20 -26.00
C ALA A 37 -30.18 41.59 -26.73
N GLN A 38 -30.43 40.76 -27.76
CA GLN A 38 -29.42 40.19 -28.64
C GLN A 38 -28.58 41.31 -29.28
N SER A 39 -27.37 41.49 -28.85
CA SER A 39 -26.41 42.43 -29.45
C SER A 39 -24.97 41.94 -29.23
N THR A 40 -24.13 42.07 -30.23
CA THR A 40 -22.70 41.85 -30.10
C THR A 40 -22.10 43.01 -29.31
N ILE A 41 -21.34 42.71 -28.24
CA ILE A 41 -20.61 43.72 -27.47
C ILE A 41 -19.23 43.85 -28.09
N THR A 42 -18.86 45.03 -28.59
CA THR A 42 -17.63 45.31 -29.28
C THR A 42 -16.71 46.25 -28.50
N ASP A 43 -17.25 46.94 -27.51
CA ASP A 43 -16.51 47.94 -26.70
C ASP A 43 -17.20 48.18 -25.34
N GLN A 44 -16.62 49.08 -24.51
CA GLN A 44 -17.14 49.44 -23.23
C GLN A 44 -18.55 50.05 -23.28
N ASN A 45 -18.89 50.79 -24.36
CA ASN A 45 -20.21 51.38 -24.48
C ASN A 45 -21.28 50.31 -24.73
N GLY A 46 -20.96 49.26 -25.48
CA GLY A 46 -21.83 48.09 -25.66
C GLY A 46 -22.12 47.38 -24.34
N LEU A 47 -21.13 47.17 -23.48
CA LEU A 47 -21.30 46.60 -22.14
C LEU A 47 -22.13 47.49 -21.20
N THR A 48 -21.92 48.80 -21.24
CA THR A 48 -22.70 49.76 -20.46
C THR A 48 -24.17 49.75 -20.88
N ASN A 49 -24.44 49.71 -22.20
CA ASN A 49 -25.80 49.64 -22.74
C ASN A 49 -26.48 48.30 -22.41
N ALA A 50 -25.72 47.20 -22.33
CA ALA A 50 -26.21 45.88 -21.93
C ALA A 50 -26.44 45.79 -20.40
N GLY A 51 -26.03 46.80 -19.62
CA GLY A 51 -26.21 46.87 -18.19
C GLY A 51 -25.21 46.01 -17.38
N LEU A 52 -24.10 45.55 -18.00
CA LEU A 52 -23.05 44.81 -17.32
C LEU A 52 -22.09 45.71 -16.52
N ASN A 53 -21.90 46.97 -16.94
CA ASN A 53 -21.17 47.98 -16.22
C ASN A 53 -22.11 48.84 -15.37
N GLY A 54 -21.97 48.80 -14.06
CA GLY A 54 -22.72 49.58 -13.12
C GLY A 54 -22.93 48.89 -11.76
N ASN A 55 -23.33 49.64 -10.75
CA ASN A 55 -23.54 49.17 -9.35
C ASN A 55 -24.80 48.27 -9.24
N LYS A 56 -24.94 47.21 -10.03
CA LYS A 56 -26.03 46.27 -9.89
C LYS A 56 -25.55 45.07 -9.04
N THR A 57 -26.23 44.87 -7.95
CA THR A 57 -26.00 43.73 -7.03
C THR A 57 -26.77 42.46 -7.45
N GLU A 58 -27.60 42.53 -8.49
CA GLU A 58 -28.38 41.41 -8.97
C GLU A 58 -27.55 40.54 -9.94
N ASN A 59 -27.83 39.23 -9.97
CA ASN A 59 -27.22 38.28 -10.91
C ASN A 59 -27.64 38.65 -12.36
N ILE A 60 -26.67 38.59 -13.27
CA ILE A 60 -26.84 39.03 -14.65
C ILE A 60 -26.56 37.87 -15.60
N THR A 61 -27.50 37.63 -16.50
CA THR A 61 -27.26 36.73 -17.65
C THR A 61 -27.28 37.55 -18.94
N PHE A 62 -26.21 37.44 -19.71
CA PHE A 62 -26.07 38.05 -21.03
C PHE A 62 -26.05 36.96 -22.10
N ASP A 63 -27.07 36.85 -22.91
CA ASP A 63 -27.21 35.83 -23.95
C ASP A 63 -27.38 36.49 -25.33
N VAL A 64 -26.42 36.24 -26.21
CA VAL A 64 -26.47 36.71 -27.60
C VAL A 64 -26.94 35.64 -28.59
N GLY A 65 -27.33 34.49 -28.09
CA GLY A 65 -27.73 33.35 -28.89
C GLY A 65 -26.59 32.61 -29.58
N ASN A 66 -26.90 31.43 -30.13
CA ASN A 66 -25.93 30.45 -30.61
C ASN A 66 -25.19 30.81 -31.91
N ASN A 67 -25.47 31.94 -32.52
CA ASN A 67 -24.90 32.34 -33.81
C ASN A 67 -23.99 33.58 -33.74
N GLN A 68 -23.81 34.19 -32.56
CA GLN A 68 -23.08 35.43 -32.39
C GLN A 68 -21.97 35.30 -31.35
N THR A 69 -20.91 36.10 -31.51
CA THR A 69 -19.89 36.31 -30.50
C THR A 69 -20.38 37.31 -29.46
N ALA A 70 -20.31 36.95 -28.18
CA ALA A 70 -20.85 37.76 -27.10
C ALA A 70 -20.01 39.03 -26.86
N ILE A 71 -18.68 38.88 -26.78
CA ILE A 71 -17.76 40.00 -26.53
C ILE A 71 -16.63 39.99 -27.55
N ASN A 72 -16.49 41.10 -28.31
CA ASN A 72 -15.40 41.28 -29.26
C ASN A 72 -14.89 42.74 -29.15
N PRO A 73 -13.97 43.03 -28.22
CA PRO A 73 -13.57 44.40 -27.94
C PRO A 73 -12.66 44.98 -29.04
N SER A 74 -12.97 46.19 -29.48
CA SER A 74 -12.18 46.96 -30.42
C SER A 74 -11.06 47.80 -29.74
N SER A 75 -11.17 48.02 -28.42
CA SER A 75 -10.22 48.79 -27.58
C SER A 75 -10.11 48.15 -26.22
N THR A 76 -9.37 48.79 -25.27
CA THR A 76 -9.36 48.40 -23.88
C THR A 76 -10.77 48.37 -23.30
N LEU A 77 -11.07 47.31 -22.52
CA LEU A 77 -12.39 47.03 -22.00
C LEU A 77 -12.33 46.60 -20.54
N ASP A 78 -13.05 47.27 -19.66
CA ASP A 78 -13.25 46.86 -18.29
C ASP A 78 -14.69 46.41 -18.07
N VAL A 79 -14.88 45.15 -17.68
CA VAL A 79 -16.16 44.58 -17.25
C VAL A 79 -16.17 44.54 -15.74
N VAL A 80 -17.01 45.40 -15.14
CA VAL A 80 -17.02 45.62 -13.67
C VAL A 80 -18.34 45.11 -13.09
N GLY A 81 -18.25 44.11 -12.21
CA GLY A 81 -19.37 43.62 -11.39
C GLY A 81 -19.46 44.32 -10.03
N SER A 82 -20.47 43.98 -9.24
CA SER A 82 -20.71 44.47 -7.89
C SER A 82 -21.00 43.29 -6.95
N ASN A 83 -20.04 42.37 -6.77
CA ASN A 83 -20.19 41.14 -5.98
C ASN A 83 -21.38 40.28 -6.41
N ASN A 84 -21.62 40.18 -7.70
CA ASN A 84 -22.74 39.45 -8.31
C ASN A 84 -22.24 38.26 -9.14
N ASP A 85 -23.20 37.43 -9.53
CA ASP A 85 -22.97 36.33 -10.47
C ASP A 85 -23.23 36.85 -11.90
N VAL A 86 -22.27 36.58 -12.79
CA VAL A 86 -22.36 36.99 -14.18
C VAL A 86 -22.25 35.76 -15.08
N VAL A 87 -23.21 35.56 -15.92
CA VAL A 87 -23.25 34.53 -16.98
C VAL A 87 -23.22 35.21 -18.34
N ILE A 88 -22.30 34.84 -19.20
CA ILE A 88 -22.19 35.34 -20.56
C ILE A 88 -22.21 34.12 -21.50
N GLN A 89 -23.14 34.10 -22.43
CA GLN A 89 -23.29 32.97 -23.35
C GLN A 89 -23.51 33.41 -24.79
N GLY A 90 -23.06 32.56 -25.73
CA GLY A 90 -23.13 32.81 -27.14
C GLY A 90 -22.52 31.70 -27.98
N LYS A 91 -22.29 31.95 -29.29
CA LYS A 91 -21.51 31.01 -30.10
C LYS A 91 -20.06 30.95 -29.64
N ASP A 92 -19.38 32.09 -29.62
CA ASP A 92 -18.08 32.34 -29.06
C ASP A 92 -18.26 33.41 -27.98
N VAL A 93 -17.74 33.19 -26.77
CA VAL A 93 -18.05 34.09 -25.64
C VAL A 93 -17.18 35.34 -25.67
N LEU A 94 -15.85 35.16 -25.70
CA LEU A 94 -14.91 36.26 -25.79
C LEU A 94 -13.94 36.01 -26.94
N THR A 95 -13.87 36.92 -27.89
CA THR A 95 -12.89 36.91 -28.97
C THR A 95 -12.10 38.21 -28.92
N VAL A 96 -10.81 38.14 -28.67
CA VAL A 96 -9.91 39.30 -28.70
C VAL A 96 -8.92 39.11 -29.83
N SER A 97 -9.09 39.88 -30.87
CA SER A 97 -8.16 39.92 -31.99
C SER A 97 -7.57 41.33 -32.12
N ALA A 98 -6.27 41.42 -32.15
CA ALA A 98 -5.57 42.70 -32.33
C ALA A 98 -4.32 42.51 -33.15
N THR A 99 -4.08 43.43 -34.05
CA THR A 99 -2.92 43.34 -34.95
C THR A 99 -1.68 44.00 -34.39
N ASN A 100 -1.72 45.18 -33.80
CA ASN A 100 -0.53 45.88 -33.31
C ASN A 100 -0.74 46.76 -32.05
N ASP A 101 -1.99 47.07 -31.66
CA ASP A 101 -2.26 47.94 -30.53
C ASP A 101 -2.41 47.14 -29.22
N LYS A 102 -1.85 47.69 -28.13
CA LYS A 102 -2.02 47.10 -26.81
C LYS A 102 -3.51 47.13 -26.41
N LYS A 103 -4.10 45.97 -26.16
CA LYS A 103 -5.39 45.82 -25.59
C LYS A 103 -5.36 45.23 -24.20
N ILE A 104 -6.20 45.73 -23.35
CA ILE A 104 -6.40 45.22 -21.99
C ILE A 104 -7.87 44.91 -21.79
N VAL A 105 -8.21 43.69 -21.41
CA VAL A 105 -9.59 43.28 -21.09
C VAL A 105 -9.58 42.78 -19.65
N ASN A 106 -10.38 43.43 -18.81
CA ASN A 106 -10.49 43.09 -17.40
C ASN A 106 -11.90 42.68 -17.01
N PHE A 107 -12.03 41.61 -16.25
CA PHE A 107 -13.27 41.20 -15.59
C PHE A 107 -13.05 41.27 -14.07
N VAL A 108 -13.65 42.25 -13.40
CA VAL A 108 -13.37 42.54 -11.99
C VAL A 108 -14.64 42.83 -11.19
N GLY A 109 -14.60 42.59 -9.87
CA GLY A 109 -15.69 42.92 -8.95
C GLY A 109 -16.87 41.97 -8.97
N MET A 110 -16.77 40.81 -9.63
CA MET A 110 -17.80 39.77 -9.68
C MET A 110 -17.48 38.70 -8.60
N THR A 111 -18.52 38.05 -8.09
CA THR A 111 -18.35 36.86 -7.24
C THR A 111 -18.12 35.60 -8.08
N ASN A 112 -19.00 35.37 -9.05
CA ASN A 112 -18.90 34.25 -9.95
C ASN A 112 -18.99 34.73 -11.42
N LEU A 113 -18.14 34.14 -12.28
CA LEU A 113 -18.18 34.41 -13.73
C LEU A 113 -18.30 33.10 -14.50
N SER A 114 -19.34 32.94 -15.28
CA SER A 114 -19.60 31.79 -16.15
C SER A 114 -19.63 32.22 -17.60
N LEU A 115 -18.76 31.64 -18.43
CA LEU A 115 -18.65 31.89 -19.87
C LEU A 115 -19.03 30.60 -20.62
N LYS A 116 -20.15 30.64 -21.38
CA LYS A 116 -20.71 29.46 -22.05
C LYS A 116 -20.77 29.66 -23.57
N GLY A 117 -19.88 28.99 -24.28
CA GLY A 117 -19.83 29.01 -25.75
C GLY A 117 -20.33 27.71 -26.35
N THR A 118 -21.25 27.80 -27.34
CA THR A 118 -21.63 26.61 -28.12
C THR A 118 -20.51 26.17 -29.07
N ASN A 119 -19.56 27.07 -29.39
CA ASN A 119 -18.37 26.79 -30.14
C ASN A 119 -17.14 27.00 -29.23
N LYS A 120 -16.67 28.24 -29.01
CA LYS A 120 -15.50 28.57 -28.20
C LYS A 120 -15.89 29.33 -26.92
N GLY A 121 -15.13 29.12 -25.84
CA GLY A 121 -15.25 29.95 -24.67
C GLY A 121 -14.52 31.29 -24.85
N ILE A 122 -13.20 31.27 -24.76
CA ILE A 122 -12.33 32.43 -24.87
C ILE A 122 -11.33 32.20 -25.99
N GLU A 123 -11.19 33.18 -26.89
CA GLU A 123 -10.16 33.21 -27.93
C GLU A 123 -9.38 34.52 -27.87
N VAL A 124 -8.06 34.40 -27.68
CA VAL A 124 -7.09 35.51 -27.72
C VAL A 124 -6.11 35.26 -28.84
N SER A 125 -6.23 36.02 -29.90
CA SER A 125 -5.38 35.91 -31.09
C SER A 125 -4.71 37.27 -31.34
N SER A 126 -3.57 37.50 -30.75
CA SER A 126 -2.93 38.84 -30.71
C SER A 126 -1.45 38.78 -30.36
N VAL A 127 -0.73 39.86 -30.60
CA VAL A 127 0.70 40.01 -30.24
C VAL A 127 0.93 40.88 -29.00
N ASN A 128 -0.09 41.58 -28.49
CA ASN A 128 0.09 42.55 -27.40
C ASN A 128 -1.25 42.74 -26.64
N THR A 129 -1.70 41.66 -25.96
CA THR A 129 -2.98 41.71 -25.31
C THR A 129 -2.87 41.14 -23.90
N SER A 130 -3.51 41.79 -22.92
CA SER A 130 -3.70 41.27 -21.59
C SER A 130 -5.19 41.06 -21.30
N VAL A 131 -5.56 39.83 -20.95
CA VAL A 131 -6.92 39.48 -20.49
C VAL A 131 -6.82 39.02 -19.01
N ASN A 132 -7.51 39.69 -18.12
CA ASN A 132 -7.45 39.44 -16.69
C ASN A 132 -8.85 39.09 -16.18
N PHE A 133 -8.95 37.97 -15.50
CA PHE A 133 -10.12 37.50 -14.74
C PHE A 133 -9.83 37.65 -13.25
N GLY A 134 -10.39 38.66 -12.62
CA GLY A 134 -9.95 39.14 -11.32
C GLY A 134 -8.74 40.09 -11.43
N ARG A 135 -8.19 40.52 -10.32
CA ARG A 135 -7.06 41.45 -10.25
C ARG A 135 -6.31 41.36 -8.92
N ARG A 136 -5.01 41.50 -8.98
CA ARG A 136 -4.14 41.71 -7.84
C ARG A 136 -3.40 43.07 -7.98
N GLY A 137 -3.25 43.82 -6.91
CA GLY A 137 -2.33 44.96 -6.87
C GLY A 137 -2.86 46.26 -6.35
N TRP A 138 -2.25 47.38 -6.76
CA TRP A 138 -2.34 48.73 -6.25
C TRP A 138 -3.74 49.31 -6.00
N GLN A 139 -4.75 48.84 -6.66
CA GLN A 139 -6.15 49.32 -6.49
C GLN A 139 -7.01 48.34 -5.68
N GLY A 140 -6.39 47.41 -4.95
CA GLY A 140 -7.04 46.38 -4.15
C GLY A 140 -7.21 45.08 -4.95
N ASP A 141 -7.20 43.95 -4.23
CA ASP A 141 -7.38 42.63 -4.79
C ASP A 141 -8.86 42.39 -5.09
N SER A 142 -9.14 41.87 -6.27
CA SER A 142 -10.47 41.39 -6.67
C SER A 142 -10.31 40.04 -7.33
N TYR A 143 -10.77 38.98 -6.66
CA TYR A 143 -10.74 37.64 -7.20
C TYR A 143 -12.15 37.09 -7.33
N LEU A 144 -12.29 36.12 -8.25
CA LEU A 144 -13.53 35.41 -8.46
C LEU A 144 -13.62 34.23 -7.47
N LYS A 145 -14.79 34.01 -6.90
CA LYS A 145 -15.03 32.78 -6.16
C LYS A 145 -15.10 31.58 -7.09
N ASN A 146 -15.84 31.70 -8.19
CA ASN A 146 -15.89 30.69 -9.22
C ASN A 146 -15.71 31.32 -10.61
N PHE A 147 -14.80 30.75 -11.38
CA PHE A 147 -14.57 31.06 -12.77
C PHE A 147 -14.82 29.81 -13.61
N THR A 148 -15.83 29.84 -14.46
CA THR A 148 -16.21 28.68 -15.30
C THR A 148 -16.21 29.07 -16.76
N VAL A 149 -15.58 28.26 -17.62
CA VAL A 149 -15.58 28.38 -19.05
C VAL A 149 -16.01 27.05 -19.67
N GLU A 150 -17.08 27.05 -20.40
CA GLU A 150 -17.61 25.88 -21.12
C GLU A 150 -17.59 26.14 -22.65
N ALA A 151 -17.10 25.20 -23.42
CA ALA A 151 -17.07 25.22 -24.87
C ALA A 151 -17.62 23.93 -25.47
N GLY A 152 -18.56 24.03 -26.41
CA GLY A 152 -19.16 22.86 -27.03
C GLY A 152 -18.28 22.23 -28.12
N SER A 153 -18.03 22.97 -29.22
CA SER A 153 -17.31 22.43 -30.39
C SER A 153 -15.88 22.93 -30.56
N GLY A 154 -15.39 23.85 -29.70
CA GLY A 154 -14.05 24.42 -29.75
C GLY A 154 -13.33 24.33 -28.38
N HIS A 155 -12.21 25.05 -28.23
CA HIS A 155 -11.46 25.14 -26.96
C HIS A 155 -12.19 26.02 -25.94
N ALA A 156 -12.09 25.69 -24.66
CA ALA A 156 -12.59 26.57 -23.59
C ALA A 156 -11.76 27.86 -23.51
N LEU A 157 -10.44 27.73 -23.55
CA LEU A 157 -9.49 28.85 -23.65
C LEU A 157 -8.48 28.57 -24.77
N TYR A 158 -8.49 29.41 -25.80
CA TYR A 158 -7.54 29.39 -26.89
C TYR A 158 -6.73 30.67 -26.90
N VAL A 159 -5.39 30.57 -26.78
CA VAL A 159 -4.49 31.71 -26.82
C VAL A 159 -3.44 31.46 -27.91
N LYS A 160 -3.45 32.33 -28.92
CA LYS A 160 -2.51 32.27 -30.02
C LYS A 160 -1.82 33.63 -30.20
N THR A 161 -0.51 33.63 -30.35
CA THR A 161 0.24 34.79 -30.74
C THR A 161 0.51 34.74 -32.25
N GLU A 162 -0.09 35.64 -33.04
CA GLU A 162 0.06 35.72 -34.48
C GLU A 162 0.89 36.93 -34.87
N GLY A 163 1.97 36.72 -35.65
CA GLY A 163 2.61 37.69 -36.46
C GLY A 163 3.74 38.53 -35.87
N ARG A 164 4.82 38.65 -36.63
CA ARG A 164 5.78 39.74 -36.52
C ARG A 164 5.08 41.03 -36.93
N ALA A 165 5.12 42.06 -36.09
CA ALA A 165 4.80 43.39 -36.55
C ALA A 165 5.81 43.76 -37.65
N ASN A 166 5.31 43.99 -38.87
CA ASN A 166 6.15 44.43 -39.99
C ASN A 166 6.96 45.68 -39.58
N GLY A 167 8.30 45.56 -39.53
CA GLY A 167 9.24 46.65 -39.26
C GLY A 167 9.84 46.71 -37.87
N ALA A 168 9.63 45.74 -37.03
CA ALA A 168 10.35 45.69 -35.73
C ALA A 168 11.80 45.20 -35.90
N THR A 169 12.75 46.07 -35.65
CA THR A 169 14.14 45.73 -35.47
C THR A 169 14.32 44.89 -34.22
N ASP A 170 15.13 43.84 -34.32
CA ASP A 170 15.49 42.88 -33.30
C ASP A 170 15.95 43.51 -31.97
N ASN A 171 15.03 43.95 -31.13
CA ASN A 171 15.37 44.27 -29.77
C ASN A 171 14.68 43.21 -28.87
N THR A 172 15.45 42.18 -28.55
CA THR A 172 15.01 40.94 -27.88
C THR A 172 14.54 41.14 -26.45
N ASP A 173 14.57 42.36 -25.90
CA ASP A 173 14.32 42.67 -24.51
C ASP A 173 13.04 43.51 -24.26
N ASP A 174 12.13 43.61 -25.24
CA ASP A 174 10.89 44.31 -25.01
C ASP A 174 9.84 43.41 -24.38
N PRO A 175 9.61 43.47 -23.05
CA PRO A 175 8.62 42.62 -22.36
C PRO A 175 7.17 42.98 -22.73
N GLY A 176 6.97 43.94 -23.60
CA GLY A 176 5.66 44.48 -24.01
C GLY A 176 4.91 43.71 -25.08
N ARG A 177 5.47 42.64 -25.65
CA ARG A 177 4.88 41.93 -26.82
C ARG A 177 4.33 40.53 -26.50
N LYS A 178 3.86 40.32 -25.32
CA LYS A 178 3.25 39.03 -24.91
C LYS A 178 1.72 39.15 -24.89
N SER A 179 1.04 38.12 -25.40
CA SER A 179 -0.38 37.94 -25.09
C SER A 179 -0.48 37.22 -23.73
N THR A 180 -1.03 37.86 -22.74
CA THR A 180 -1.15 37.32 -21.39
C THR A 180 -2.60 37.08 -21.01
N VAL A 181 -2.88 35.94 -20.40
CA VAL A 181 -4.19 35.67 -19.77
C VAL A 181 -3.92 35.30 -18.30
N ARG A 182 -4.48 36.10 -17.38
CA ARG A 182 -4.34 35.86 -15.94
C ARG A 182 -5.69 35.58 -15.31
N VAL A 183 -5.74 34.54 -14.49
CA VAL A 183 -6.93 34.12 -13.75
C VAL A 183 -6.65 34.16 -12.26
N TYR A 184 -7.41 34.99 -11.54
CA TYR A 184 -7.40 35.10 -10.10
C TYR A 184 -8.74 34.58 -9.56
N ALA A 185 -8.81 33.32 -9.24
CA ALA A 185 -10.03 32.67 -8.79
C ALA A 185 -9.77 31.65 -7.67
N GLU A 186 -10.73 31.51 -6.76
CA GLU A 186 -10.75 30.43 -5.77
C GLU A 186 -10.97 29.08 -6.48
N ASN A 187 -11.96 29.01 -7.36
CA ASN A 187 -12.21 27.82 -8.19
C ASN A 187 -12.25 28.21 -9.66
N ALA A 188 -11.35 27.64 -10.45
CA ALA A 188 -11.36 27.80 -11.91
C ALA A 188 -11.68 26.46 -12.60
N THR A 189 -12.68 26.45 -13.48
CA THR A 189 -13.08 25.26 -14.22
C THR A 189 -13.23 25.59 -15.71
N LEU A 190 -12.43 24.92 -16.54
CA LEU A 190 -12.49 25.05 -17.99
C LEU A 190 -12.85 23.69 -18.60
N VAL A 191 -13.93 23.64 -19.38
CA VAL A 191 -14.44 22.41 -19.98
C VAL A 191 -14.60 22.60 -21.50
N SER A 192 -14.04 21.65 -22.25
CA SER A 192 -14.30 21.53 -23.70
C SER A 192 -14.83 20.14 -24.02
N GLU A 193 -16.03 20.07 -24.60
CA GLU A 193 -16.69 18.80 -24.93
C GLU A 193 -16.04 18.07 -26.10
N ASN A 194 -15.41 18.78 -27.03
CA ASN A 194 -14.91 18.19 -28.28
C ASN A 194 -13.44 18.49 -28.59
N HIS A 195 -12.82 19.42 -27.89
CA HIS A 195 -11.40 19.81 -28.06
C HIS A 195 -10.64 19.83 -26.76
N SER A 196 -9.51 20.52 -26.71
CA SER A 196 -8.73 20.71 -25.50
C SER A 196 -9.34 21.83 -24.64
N ALA A 197 -9.28 21.71 -23.32
CA ALA A 197 -9.79 22.78 -22.46
C ALA A 197 -8.95 24.04 -22.62
N LEU A 198 -7.64 23.90 -22.61
CA LEU A 198 -6.66 24.97 -22.81
C LEU A 198 -5.77 24.65 -24.01
N TYR A 199 -5.70 25.57 -24.98
CA TYR A 199 -4.83 25.46 -26.15
C TYR A 199 -4.00 26.72 -26.30
N LEU A 200 -2.66 26.57 -26.26
CA LEU A 200 -1.67 27.66 -26.35
C LEU A 200 -0.77 27.45 -27.55
N GLU A 201 -0.68 28.44 -28.42
CA GLU A 201 0.18 28.40 -29.61
C GLU A 201 0.99 29.69 -29.75
N GLY A 202 2.29 29.59 -29.55
CA GLY A 202 3.21 30.68 -29.83
C GLY A 202 3.66 30.76 -31.30
N GLN A 203 4.63 31.58 -31.58
CA GLN A 203 5.32 31.61 -32.86
C GLN A 203 6.81 31.44 -32.65
N TRP A 204 7.36 30.35 -33.18
CA TRP A 204 8.78 30.07 -33.15
C TRP A 204 9.43 30.45 -34.47
N ASP A 205 10.49 31.32 -34.48
CA ASP A 205 11.28 31.67 -35.65
C ASP A 205 12.57 30.86 -35.66
N SER A 206 12.73 29.97 -36.65
CA SER A 206 13.89 29.10 -36.79
C SER A 206 15.18 29.80 -37.16
N ASP A 207 15.11 30.97 -37.80
CA ASP A 207 16.27 31.61 -38.40
C ASP A 207 17.12 32.40 -37.36
N ALA A 208 16.51 32.69 -36.19
CA ALA A 208 17.15 33.42 -35.12
C ALA A 208 17.46 32.59 -33.87
N GLY A 209 16.98 31.34 -33.81
CA GLY A 209 17.17 30.48 -32.62
C GLY A 209 16.50 31.01 -31.32
N LYS A 210 15.56 31.94 -31.44
CA LYS A 210 14.91 32.61 -30.30
C LYS A 210 13.40 32.62 -30.46
N SER A 211 12.71 32.38 -29.35
CA SER A 211 11.25 32.63 -29.28
C SER A 211 10.98 34.13 -29.31
N HIS A 212 10.28 34.62 -30.31
CA HIS A 212 10.04 36.06 -30.46
C HIS A 212 8.74 36.54 -29.87
N THR A 213 7.72 35.68 -29.80
CA THR A 213 6.42 36.04 -29.19
C THR A 213 5.75 34.77 -28.69
N HIS A 214 5.48 34.68 -27.42
CA HIS A 214 4.79 33.54 -26.83
C HIS A 214 3.59 33.99 -26.01
N PRO A 215 2.48 33.26 -26.05
CA PRO A 215 1.40 33.45 -25.12
C PRO A 215 1.82 32.97 -23.74
N ASP A 216 1.38 33.70 -22.74
CA ASP A 216 1.61 33.41 -21.34
C ASP A 216 0.24 33.32 -20.63
N VAL A 217 -0.07 32.15 -20.10
CA VAL A 217 -1.30 31.94 -19.33
C VAL A 217 -0.94 31.58 -17.91
N GLU A 218 -1.49 32.32 -16.97
CA GLU A 218 -1.23 32.20 -15.55
C GLU A 218 -2.53 32.01 -14.77
N PHE A 219 -2.61 30.89 -14.02
CA PHE A 219 -3.57 30.74 -12.93
C PHE A 219 -2.84 31.14 -11.64
N ALA A 220 -3.07 32.38 -11.29
CA ALA A 220 -2.28 33.07 -10.26
C ALA A 220 -2.70 32.69 -8.83
N ASP A 221 -1.74 32.75 -7.91
CA ASP A 221 -1.98 32.58 -6.48
C ASP A 221 -2.91 33.69 -5.94
N VAL A 222 -3.95 33.32 -5.21
CA VAL A 222 -4.82 34.20 -4.44
C VAL A 222 -4.57 33.96 -2.96
N LYS A 223 -4.10 34.97 -2.29
CA LYS A 223 -3.64 34.87 -0.92
C LYS A 223 -4.76 34.48 0.06
N ASP A 224 -4.44 33.57 0.99
CA ASP A 224 -5.32 33.12 2.07
C ASP A 224 -6.59 32.36 1.63
N VAL A 225 -6.59 31.77 0.42
CA VAL A 225 -7.71 31.01 -0.12
C VAL A 225 -7.21 29.68 -0.68
N ASN A 226 -7.89 28.58 -0.39
CA ASN A 226 -7.62 27.28 -1.03
C ASN A 226 -8.13 27.29 -2.47
N GLN A 227 -7.22 27.34 -3.42
CA GLN A 227 -7.56 27.40 -4.83
C GLN A 227 -7.61 26.04 -5.52
N LYS A 228 -8.57 25.87 -6.39
CA LYS A 228 -8.68 24.68 -7.24
C LYS A 228 -8.80 25.05 -8.72
N LEU A 229 -7.97 24.41 -9.55
CA LEU A 229 -8.06 24.44 -10.99
C LEU A 229 -8.53 23.08 -11.53
N THR A 230 -9.60 23.07 -12.33
CA THR A 230 -10.07 21.89 -13.06
C THR A 230 -10.07 22.17 -14.56
N LEU A 231 -9.32 21.39 -15.32
CA LEU A 231 -9.31 21.45 -16.79
C LEU A 231 -9.81 20.10 -17.34
N GLU A 232 -10.90 20.13 -18.08
CA GLU A 232 -11.50 18.93 -18.69
C GLU A 232 -11.62 19.12 -20.21
N GLY A 233 -10.84 18.34 -20.95
CA GLY A 233 -10.83 18.39 -22.41
C GLY A 233 -11.00 17.00 -23.03
N LYS A 234 -11.76 16.93 -24.12
CA LYS A 234 -11.91 15.70 -24.90
C LYS A 234 -10.61 15.23 -25.52
N HIS A 235 -9.81 16.15 -26.08
CA HIS A 235 -8.49 15.85 -26.62
C HIS A 235 -7.44 15.87 -25.52
N TYR A 236 -7.20 17.01 -24.89
CA TYR A 236 -6.30 17.21 -23.77
C TYR A 236 -6.88 18.25 -22.80
N SER A 237 -6.46 18.19 -21.54
CA SER A 237 -6.70 19.30 -20.62
C SER A 237 -5.90 20.52 -21.03
N VAL A 238 -4.63 20.30 -21.42
CA VAL A 238 -3.70 21.34 -21.85
C VAL A 238 -2.99 20.90 -23.12
N GLU A 239 -2.96 21.80 -24.11
CA GLU A 239 -2.04 21.74 -25.25
C GLU A 239 -1.22 23.04 -25.29
N ALA A 240 0.12 22.93 -25.26
CA ALA A 240 1.03 24.06 -25.38
C ALA A 240 2.08 23.80 -26.45
N SER A 241 2.29 24.76 -27.34
CA SER A 241 3.22 24.59 -28.47
C SER A 241 3.89 25.89 -28.91
N GLN A 242 4.99 25.77 -29.65
CA GLN A 242 5.73 26.87 -30.28
C GLN A 242 6.16 27.95 -29.28
N GLY A 243 6.77 27.53 -28.15
CA GLY A 243 7.27 28.43 -27.12
C GLY A 243 6.19 29.01 -26.20
N ALA A 244 4.94 28.53 -26.24
CA ALA A 244 3.89 28.98 -25.34
C ALA A 244 4.14 28.57 -23.89
N TYR A 245 3.74 29.42 -22.93
CA TYR A 245 3.91 29.20 -21.50
C TYR A 245 2.59 29.08 -20.77
N LEU A 246 2.52 28.09 -19.87
CA LEU A 246 1.46 27.97 -18.88
C LEU A 246 2.08 27.86 -17.48
N THR A 247 1.67 28.75 -16.61
CA THR A 247 2.06 28.72 -15.19
C THR A 247 0.81 28.54 -14.31
N VAL A 248 0.85 27.61 -13.35
CA VAL A 248 -0.24 27.35 -12.42
C VAL A 248 0.30 27.39 -10.99
N CYS A 249 -0.27 28.27 -10.19
CA CYS A 249 0.09 28.51 -8.79
C CYS A 249 -1.04 28.22 -7.79
N THR A 250 -2.09 27.50 -8.22
CA THR A 250 -3.23 27.10 -7.36
C THR A 250 -2.86 25.94 -6.46
N GLU A 251 -3.54 25.75 -5.30
CA GLU A 251 -3.24 24.64 -4.38
C GLU A 251 -3.55 23.27 -4.97
N GLU A 252 -4.69 23.13 -5.64
CA GLU A 252 -5.10 21.87 -6.24
C GLU A 252 -5.30 22.00 -7.75
N VAL A 253 -4.76 21.04 -8.51
CA VAL A 253 -4.91 20.94 -9.95
C VAL A 253 -5.48 19.57 -10.32
N GLU A 254 -6.59 19.58 -11.06
CA GLU A 254 -7.24 18.39 -11.60
C GLU A 254 -7.36 18.49 -13.12
N LEU A 255 -6.62 17.63 -13.85
CA LEU A 255 -6.59 17.59 -15.32
C LEU A 255 -7.26 16.30 -15.81
N LYS A 256 -8.39 16.44 -16.49
CA LYS A 256 -9.15 15.34 -17.08
C LYS A 256 -9.02 15.38 -18.59
N GLY A 257 -8.01 14.69 -19.12
CA GLY A 257 -7.69 14.66 -20.54
C GLY A 257 -6.20 14.68 -20.85
N GLY A 258 -5.34 14.83 -19.83
CA GLY A 258 -3.89 14.85 -20.00
C GLY A 258 -3.32 16.18 -20.47
N ILE A 259 -2.00 16.20 -20.68
CA ILE A 259 -1.23 17.36 -21.15
C ILE A 259 -0.47 16.97 -22.41
N ARG A 260 -0.47 17.85 -23.41
CA ARG A 260 0.40 17.75 -24.58
C ARG A 260 1.25 19.00 -24.72
N VAL A 261 2.58 18.80 -24.81
CA VAL A 261 3.53 19.88 -24.99
C VAL A 261 4.41 19.60 -26.19
N SER A 262 4.62 20.57 -27.05
CA SER A 262 5.42 20.37 -28.26
C SER A 262 6.13 21.65 -28.71
N LYS A 263 7.16 21.50 -29.52
CA LYS A 263 7.84 22.60 -30.18
C LYS A 263 8.22 23.73 -29.21
N ASN A 264 9.00 23.38 -28.20
CA ASN A 264 9.47 24.28 -27.15
C ASN A 264 8.35 24.95 -26.31
N GLY A 265 7.15 24.37 -26.27
CA GLY A 265 6.12 24.78 -25.31
C GLY A 265 6.57 24.44 -23.89
N HIS A 266 6.10 25.23 -22.92
CA HIS A 266 6.47 25.08 -21.52
C HIS A 266 5.22 25.07 -20.62
N VAL A 267 5.14 24.08 -19.69
CA VAL A 267 4.07 23.96 -18.71
C VAL A 267 4.67 23.79 -17.33
N GLU A 268 4.29 24.68 -16.44
CA GLU A 268 4.75 24.69 -15.05
C GLU A 268 3.54 24.61 -14.10
N LEU A 269 3.44 23.53 -13.33
CA LEU A 269 2.42 23.35 -12.31
C LEU A 269 3.08 23.30 -10.92
N GLY A 270 3.04 24.43 -10.22
CA GLY A 270 3.74 24.61 -8.96
C GLY A 270 5.24 24.81 -9.13
N TYR A 271 5.90 25.22 -8.09
CA TYR A 271 7.32 25.54 -8.07
C TYR A 271 8.08 24.60 -7.14
N ARG A 272 9.27 24.21 -7.52
CA ARG A 272 10.23 23.48 -6.71
C ARG A 272 11.30 24.45 -6.22
N ASP A 273 11.60 24.40 -4.92
CA ASP A 273 12.61 25.26 -4.31
C ASP A 273 13.98 25.09 -4.99
N LYS A 274 14.65 26.22 -5.21
CA LYS A 274 15.97 26.32 -5.84
C LYS A 274 17.03 25.40 -5.21
N ASP A 275 16.97 25.18 -3.91
CA ASP A 275 17.92 24.35 -3.16
C ASP A 275 17.83 22.84 -3.46
N LEU A 276 16.80 22.41 -4.19
CA LEU A 276 16.60 21.02 -4.59
C LEU A 276 17.15 20.69 -6.00
N PHE A 277 17.63 21.70 -6.75
CA PHE A 277 18.30 21.51 -8.03
C PHE A 277 19.82 21.64 -7.89
N PRO A 278 20.59 20.90 -8.67
CA PRO A 278 22.04 21.05 -8.73
C PRO A 278 22.48 22.40 -9.35
N ASP A 279 23.59 22.96 -8.86
CA ASP A 279 24.21 24.16 -9.43
C ASP A 279 24.36 24.07 -10.95
N GLY A 280 23.90 25.06 -11.68
CA GLY A 280 24.00 25.16 -13.13
C GLY A 280 22.71 25.44 -13.89
N TRP A 281 21.57 25.44 -13.21
CA TRP A 281 20.26 25.82 -13.77
C TRP A 281 19.82 27.23 -13.33
N GLU A 282 20.72 28.00 -12.76
CA GLU A 282 20.43 29.29 -12.12
C GLU A 282 19.90 30.38 -13.07
N ASP A 283 20.12 30.24 -14.37
CA ASP A 283 19.82 31.30 -15.34
C ASP A 283 18.42 31.26 -15.96
N SER A 284 17.60 30.25 -15.67
CA SER A 284 16.27 30.11 -16.31
C SER A 284 15.07 30.23 -15.38
N PHE A 285 15.26 30.36 -14.07
CA PHE A 285 14.15 30.44 -13.12
C PHE A 285 14.08 31.81 -12.47
N ASP A 286 12.94 32.46 -12.66
CA ASP A 286 12.62 33.73 -12.02
C ASP A 286 12.59 33.53 -10.50
N THR A 287 13.31 34.35 -9.76
CA THR A 287 13.39 34.32 -8.29
C THR A 287 12.13 34.93 -7.63
N ASP A 288 10.96 34.69 -8.19
CA ASP A 288 9.71 35.19 -7.62
C ASP A 288 9.41 34.47 -6.28
N PRO A 289 9.45 35.17 -5.15
CA PRO A 289 9.20 34.56 -3.85
C PRO A 289 7.74 34.11 -3.65
N GLU A 290 6.87 34.33 -4.63
CA GLU A 290 5.45 33.96 -4.57
C GLU A 290 5.16 32.56 -5.15
N LYS A 291 6.12 31.91 -5.78
CA LYS A 291 5.97 30.55 -6.32
C LYS A 291 6.10 29.52 -5.21
N LYS A 292 5.07 28.72 -4.99
CA LYS A 292 4.99 27.68 -3.94
C LYS A 292 4.69 26.29 -4.50
N LEU A 293 4.99 25.25 -3.73
CA LEU A 293 4.51 23.90 -4.01
C LEU A 293 2.99 23.86 -3.96
N LEU A 294 2.34 23.22 -4.91
CA LEU A 294 0.93 22.93 -4.87
C LEU A 294 0.64 21.86 -3.82
N ASP A 295 -0.57 21.78 -3.30
CA ASP A 295 -0.96 20.71 -2.39
C ASP A 295 -1.18 19.40 -3.16
N LYS A 296 -1.77 19.50 -4.38
CA LYS A 296 -2.11 18.30 -5.14
C LYS A 296 -2.19 18.54 -6.65
N ILE A 297 -1.57 17.64 -7.42
CA ILE A 297 -1.75 17.53 -8.86
C ILE A 297 -2.35 16.16 -9.19
N THR A 298 -3.46 16.15 -9.96
CA THR A 298 -4.05 14.92 -10.48
C THR A 298 -4.22 15.03 -11.99
N VAL A 299 -3.59 14.12 -12.73
CA VAL A 299 -3.72 14.01 -14.19
C VAL A 299 -4.35 12.67 -14.54
N THR A 300 -5.48 12.69 -15.25
CA THR A 300 -6.17 11.48 -15.68
C THR A 300 -6.43 11.53 -17.17
N ALA A 301 -5.93 10.53 -17.91
CA ALA A 301 -6.19 10.37 -19.34
C ALA A 301 -6.82 9.01 -19.61
N LYS A 302 -7.97 8.99 -20.33
CA LYS A 302 -8.69 7.77 -20.67
C LYS A 302 -8.56 7.41 -22.14
N ASP A 303 -8.80 8.39 -23.01
CA ASP A 303 -8.90 8.21 -24.46
C ASP A 303 -7.69 8.80 -25.21
N GLN A 304 -6.83 9.55 -24.50
CA GLN A 304 -5.63 10.17 -25.04
C GLN A 304 -4.52 9.13 -25.23
N LYS A 305 -3.52 9.48 -26.04
CA LYS A 305 -2.34 8.64 -26.27
C LYS A 305 -1.51 8.45 -24.99
N ALA A 306 -1.42 9.51 -24.20
CA ALA A 306 -0.75 9.50 -22.91
C ALA A 306 -1.40 10.53 -21.96
N ALA A 307 -1.14 10.37 -20.66
CA ALA A 307 -1.49 11.43 -19.69
C ALA A 307 -0.58 12.64 -19.86
N LEU A 308 0.72 12.41 -20.13
CA LEU A 308 1.71 13.44 -20.43
C LEU A 308 2.34 13.09 -21.77
N GLU A 309 2.06 13.87 -22.80
CA GLU A 309 2.57 13.69 -24.17
C GLU A 309 3.47 14.85 -24.60
N PHE A 310 4.71 14.54 -25.00
CA PHE A 310 5.72 15.52 -25.35
C PHE A 310 6.31 15.28 -26.73
N HIS A 311 6.57 16.39 -27.44
CA HIS A 311 7.21 16.37 -28.75
C HIS A 311 8.22 17.51 -28.86
N ASP A 312 9.38 17.23 -29.45
CA ASP A 312 10.35 18.19 -29.98
C ASP A 312 10.53 19.46 -29.09
N GLY A 313 11.29 19.37 -28.01
CA GLY A 313 11.60 20.47 -27.09
C GLY A 313 10.50 20.84 -26.10
N GLY A 314 9.44 20.06 -25.98
CA GLY A 314 8.39 20.30 -24.98
C GLY A 314 8.92 20.13 -23.54
N GLN A 315 8.56 21.04 -22.64
CA GLN A 315 9.04 21.06 -21.25
C GLN A 315 7.88 21.04 -20.26
N LEU A 316 8.02 20.28 -19.19
CA LEU A 316 7.05 20.20 -18.08
C LEU A 316 7.78 20.15 -16.75
N ASN A 317 7.30 20.96 -15.80
CA ASN A 317 7.74 20.91 -14.42
C ASN A 317 6.51 20.73 -13.50
N PHE A 318 6.53 19.68 -12.67
CA PHE A 318 5.56 19.49 -11.58
C PHE A 318 6.24 19.70 -10.23
N GLY A 319 5.62 20.52 -9.37
CA GLY A 319 6.02 20.72 -8.00
C GLY A 319 4.80 20.75 -7.09
N ALA A 320 4.52 19.65 -6.36
CA ALA A 320 3.40 19.57 -5.43
C ALA A 320 3.75 18.70 -4.22
N LYS A 321 2.91 18.74 -3.16
CA LYS A 321 3.03 17.78 -2.06
C LYS A 321 2.65 16.38 -2.55
N ASN A 322 1.56 16.26 -3.29
CA ASN A 322 1.12 15.00 -3.83
C ASN A 322 0.84 15.08 -5.35
N VAL A 323 1.38 14.13 -6.11
CA VAL A 323 1.18 14.03 -7.55
C VAL A 323 0.63 12.65 -7.91
N THR A 324 -0.44 12.63 -8.70
CA THR A 324 -1.00 11.39 -9.25
C THR A 324 -1.21 11.54 -10.76
N ILE A 325 -0.59 10.64 -11.53
CA ILE A 325 -0.71 10.58 -12.99
C ILE A 325 -1.26 9.21 -13.35
N SER A 326 -2.37 9.16 -14.07
CA SER A 326 -3.02 7.91 -14.45
C SER A 326 -3.49 7.91 -15.90
N ALA A 327 -3.14 6.86 -16.62
CA ALA A 327 -3.57 6.62 -17.99
C ALA A 327 -3.90 5.15 -18.23
N ASN A 328 -4.75 4.88 -19.21
CA ASN A 328 -5.07 3.51 -19.60
C ASN A 328 -3.91 2.79 -20.30
N LYS A 329 -2.95 3.54 -20.85
CA LYS A 329 -1.79 3.01 -21.53
C LYS A 329 -0.51 3.75 -21.08
N ASN A 330 -0.17 4.87 -21.71
CA ASN A 330 1.06 5.58 -21.40
C ASN A 330 0.77 6.69 -20.38
N ALA A 331 1.45 6.67 -19.25
CA ALA A 331 1.45 7.79 -18.32
C ALA A 331 2.32 8.93 -18.87
N VAL A 332 3.49 8.60 -19.41
CA VAL A 332 4.40 9.54 -20.04
C VAL A 332 4.78 9.04 -21.43
N TYR A 333 4.65 9.86 -22.44
CA TYR A 333 5.10 9.58 -23.80
C TYR A 333 5.90 10.74 -24.35
N VAL A 334 7.18 10.51 -24.61
CA VAL A 334 8.10 11.48 -25.20
C VAL A 334 8.44 11.04 -26.61
N LYS A 335 8.27 11.93 -27.59
CA LYS A 335 8.64 11.66 -28.98
C LYS A 335 9.43 12.81 -29.57
N THR A 336 10.67 12.55 -29.98
CA THR A 336 11.49 13.51 -30.72
C THR A 336 11.60 13.09 -32.18
N ASN A 337 11.06 13.90 -33.10
CA ASN A 337 11.02 13.59 -34.52
C ASN A 337 12.17 14.18 -35.31
N GLY A 338 12.88 15.12 -34.70
CA GLY A 338 14.04 15.77 -35.30
C GLY A 338 13.69 16.85 -36.32
N ASP A 339 12.83 17.71 -35.93
CA ASP A 339 12.73 18.98 -36.63
C ASP A 339 13.98 19.81 -36.30
N ASN A 340 14.90 19.98 -37.23
CA ASN A 340 16.12 20.81 -37.05
C ASN A 340 15.81 22.26 -36.65
N LYS A 341 14.55 22.63 -36.57
CA LYS A 341 14.04 23.95 -36.18
C LYS A 341 13.81 24.12 -34.70
N HIS A 342 13.64 23.01 -33.98
CA HIS A 342 13.37 22.99 -32.54
C HIS A 342 14.44 22.12 -31.91
N SER A 343 15.57 22.72 -31.54
CA SER A 343 16.79 22.00 -31.11
C SER A 343 16.84 21.79 -29.58
N ASP A 344 15.87 22.27 -28.85
CA ASP A 344 15.90 22.15 -27.39
C ASP A 344 15.51 20.73 -26.94
N ASP A 345 16.07 20.32 -25.81
CA ASP A 345 15.79 19.03 -25.23
C ASP A 345 14.34 18.96 -24.71
N THR A 346 13.72 17.80 -24.82
CA THR A 346 12.42 17.54 -24.23
C THR A 346 12.63 17.10 -22.79
N VAL A 347 12.09 17.87 -21.83
CA VAL A 347 12.30 17.63 -20.40
C VAL A 347 10.98 17.48 -19.67
N VAL A 348 10.85 16.41 -18.91
CA VAL A 348 9.70 16.12 -18.07
C VAL A 348 10.18 15.91 -16.64
N ASP A 349 9.99 16.91 -15.79
CA ASP A 349 10.38 16.87 -14.38
C ASP A 349 9.15 16.69 -13.49
N LEU A 350 9.10 15.57 -12.79
CA LEU A 350 8.01 15.18 -11.90
C LEU A 350 8.53 15.10 -10.48
N TYR A 351 8.10 16.02 -9.64
CA TYR A 351 8.45 16.06 -8.23
C TYR A 351 7.23 16.13 -7.31
N ALA A 352 7.28 15.34 -6.24
CA ALA A 352 6.36 15.49 -5.12
C ALA A 352 7.13 15.60 -3.80
N GLU A 353 6.66 16.45 -2.87
CA GLU A 353 7.24 16.49 -1.53
C GLU A 353 6.92 15.23 -0.73
N ASP A 354 5.67 14.75 -0.82
CA ASP A 354 5.20 13.57 -0.11
C ASP A 354 5.16 12.34 -1.02
N THR A 355 4.19 12.26 -1.92
CA THR A 355 3.98 11.06 -2.73
C THR A 355 3.74 11.38 -4.20
N LEU A 356 4.50 10.69 -5.06
CA LEU A 356 4.30 10.69 -6.49
C LEU A 356 3.85 9.31 -6.95
N THR A 357 2.67 9.23 -7.58
CA THR A 357 2.11 7.99 -8.10
C THR A 357 1.93 8.09 -9.60
N ILE A 358 2.47 7.11 -10.34
CA ILE A 358 2.34 7.01 -11.80
C ILE A 358 1.73 5.64 -12.13
N ASN A 359 0.58 5.64 -12.80
CA ASN A 359 -0.09 4.45 -13.31
C ASN A 359 -0.17 4.52 -14.83
N GLY A 360 0.57 3.66 -15.51
CA GLY A 360 0.75 3.58 -16.95
C GLY A 360 2.21 3.63 -17.37
N ASP A 361 2.47 3.33 -18.64
CA ASP A 361 3.83 3.14 -19.16
C ASP A 361 4.57 4.47 -19.36
N ILE A 362 5.90 4.43 -19.26
CA ILE A 362 6.80 5.51 -19.58
C ILE A 362 7.52 5.13 -20.89
N VAL A 363 7.21 5.86 -21.95
CA VAL A 363 7.74 5.55 -23.30
C VAL A 363 8.50 6.74 -23.85
N ILE A 364 9.76 6.53 -24.26
CA ILE A 364 10.56 7.49 -25.02
C ILE A 364 10.84 6.91 -26.41
N ASP A 365 10.35 7.61 -27.44
CA ASP A 365 10.45 7.22 -28.85
C ASP A 365 11.20 8.32 -29.62
N THR A 366 12.51 8.22 -29.70
CA THR A 366 13.33 9.19 -30.43
C THR A 366 13.72 8.68 -31.81
N LYS A 367 13.76 9.58 -32.79
CA LYS A 367 14.15 9.26 -34.16
C LYS A 367 15.65 9.45 -34.36
N LYS A 368 16.26 8.57 -35.14
CA LYS A 368 17.70 8.63 -35.49
C LYS A 368 18.11 9.96 -36.12
N GLY A 369 19.23 10.55 -35.71
CA GLY A 369 19.91 11.66 -36.40
C GLY A 369 19.48 13.06 -35.96
N VAL A 370 18.88 13.19 -34.76
CA VAL A 370 18.39 14.49 -34.26
C VAL A 370 19.16 14.94 -33.03
N GLY A 371 19.44 16.25 -32.96
CA GLY A 371 20.21 16.81 -31.85
C GLY A 371 19.49 17.01 -30.53
N SER A 372 18.16 16.77 -30.43
CA SER A 372 17.42 16.94 -29.21
C SER A 372 17.29 15.64 -28.42
N GLU A 373 17.54 15.72 -27.13
CA GLU A 373 17.48 14.60 -26.17
C GLU A 373 16.14 14.56 -25.46
N GLY A 374 15.74 13.40 -24.93
CA GLY A 374 14.51 13.23 -24.14
C GLY A 374 14.85 12.83 -22.72
N TYR A 375 14.41 13.62 -21.74
CA TYR A 375 14.62 13.42 -20.32
C TYR A 375 13.30 13.25 -19.58
N VAL A 376 13.22 12.24 -18.71
CA VAL A 376 12.13 12.06 -17.76
C VAL A 376 12.75 11.88 -16.38
N ASN A 377 12.50 12.81 -15.48
CA ASN A 377 13.03 12.81 -14.12
C ASN A 377 11.90 12.64 -13.12
N ILE A 378 12.02 11.65 -12.24
CA ILE A 378 10.96 11.24 -11.30
C ILE A 378 11.56 11.14 -9.91
N SER A 379 11.04 11.93 -8.97
CA SER A 379 11.48 11.89 -7.59
C SER A 379 10.41 12.36 -6.62
N ALA A 380 10.49 11.91 -5.36
CA ALA A 380 9.69 12.43 -4.28
C ALA A 380 10.51 12.54 -3.00
N GLY A 381 10.06 13.38 -2.07
CA GLY A 381 10.67 13.51 -0.75
C GLY A 381 10.40 12.29 0.14
N LYS A 382 9.25 11.61 -0.03
CA LYS A 382 8.89 10.42 0.77
C LYS A 382 8.71 9.17 -0.09
N ASN A 383 7.73 9.16 -1.01
CA ASN A 383 7.38 7.94 -1.74
C ASN A 383 7.23 8.18 -3.24
N VAL A 384 7.80 7.30 -4.05
CA VAL A 384 7.54 7.19 -5.49
C VAL A 384 6.93 5.83 -5.77
N VAL A 385 5.74 5.79 -6.37
CA VAL A 385 5.05 4.56 -6.76
C VAL A 385 4.77 4.57 -8.24
N ILE A 386 5.38 3.65 -8.99
CA ILE A 386 5.23 3.54 -10.44
C ILE A 386 4.70 2.15 -10.78
N ASN A 387 3.58 2.11 -11.51
CA ASN A 387 2.94 0.90 -12.00
C ASN A 387 2.79 1.01 -13.52
N GLY A 388 3.68 0.37 -14.25
CA GLY A 388 3.74 0.38 -15.71
C GLY A 388 5.16 0.11 -16.21
N ASP A 389 5.28 -0.15 -17.50
CA ASP A 389 6.55 -0.48 -18.13
C ASP A 389 7.36 0.77 -18.51
N ILE A 390 8.67 0.64 -18.58
CA ILE A 390 9.54 1.64 -19.16
C ILE A 390 10.05 1.08 -20.49
N ASP A 391 9.77 1.81 -21.58
CA ASP A 391 10.14 1.39 -22.94
C ASP A 391 10.91 2.51 -23.66
N LEU A 392 12.22 2.33 -23.78
CA LEU A 392 13.08 3.23 -24.53
C LEU A 392 13.27 2.70 -25.95
N LYS A 393 12.51 3.27 -26.90
CA LYS A 393 12.54 2.91 -28.34
C LYS A 393 13.59 3.70 -29.07
N THR A 394 14.85 3.31 -28.95
CA THR A 394 15.93 4.09 -29.52
C THR A 394 16.42 3.63 -30.88
N SER A 395 16.91 4.65 -31.62
CA SER A 395 18.05 4.48 -32.52
C SER A 395 19.35 4.86 -31.77
N LYS A 396 20.42 4.16 -32.04
CA LYS A 396 21.74 4.20 -31.37
C LYS A 396 22.48 5.55 -31.21
N GLU A 397 21.91 6.68 -31.60
CA GLU A 397 22.65 7.98 -31.70
C GLU A 397 22.06 9.10 -30.83
N ASN A 398 20.89 8.93 -30.17
CA ASN A 398 20.25 9.99 -29.38
C ASN A 398 20.16 9.63 -27.89
N ALA A 399 20.35 10.63 -27.04
CA ALA A 399 20.23 10.45 -25.61
C ALA A 399 18.77 10.34 -25.22
N GLN A 400 18.44 9.23 -24.59
CA GLN A 400 17.19 9.03 -23.89
C GLN A 400 17.53 8.72 -22.46
N VAL A 401 16.93 9.45 -21.54
CA VAL A 401 17.27 9.35 -20.13
C VAL A 401 15.99 9.28 -19.31
N VAL A 402 15.85 8.21 -18.53
CA VAL A 402 14.84 8.11 -17.46
C VAL A 402 15.58 8.01 -16.15
N ASN A 403 15.40 8.98 -15.29
CA ASN A 403 15.97 9.03 -13.95
C ASN A 403 14.85 8.84 -12.91
N ILE A 404 15.00 7.83 -12.04
CA ILE A 404 14.02 7.51 -11.00
C ILE A 404 14.74 7.39 -9.66
N ILE A 405 14.21 8.05 -8.64
CA ILE A 405 14.68 7.92 -7.27
C ILE A 405 13.59 7.28 -6.43
N LEU A 406 13.82 6.03 -6.04
CA LEU A 406 12.98 5.27 -5.11
C LEU A 406 13.63 5.32 -3.73
N GLU A 407 13.03 6.06 -2.80
CA GLU A 407 13.53 6.24 -1.44
C GLU A 407 12.53 5.70 -0.43
N GLY A 408 13.00 4.84 0.50
CA GLY A 408 12.17 4.30 1.59
C GLY A 408 11.23 3.16 1.19
N LYS A 409 10.75 2.44 2.19
CA LYS A 409 9.90 1.23 2.03
C LYS A 409 8.55 1.49 1.32
N GLY A 410 8.09 2.73 1.29
CA GLY A 410 6.88 3.12 0.57
C GLY A 410 7.06 3.32 -0.93
N SER A 411 8.32 3.35 -1.41
CA SER A 411 8.64 3.55 -2.82
C SER A 411 8.76 2.24 -3.57
N SER A 412 8.14 2.18 -4.75
CA SER A 412 8.20 1.02 -5.61
C SER A 412 8.09 1.36 -7.09
N PHE A 413 8.78 0.58 -7.90
CA PHE A 413 8.52 0.44 -9.33
C PHE A 413 7.98 -0.97 -9.58
N THR A 414 6.95 -1.09 -10.41
CA THR A 414 6.36 -2.38 -10.80
C THR A 414 6.10 -2.35 -12.30
N GLY A 415 6.87 -3.12 -13.08
CA GLY A 415 6.80 -3.18 -14.53
C GLY A 415 8.00 -3.87 -15.16
N ALA A 416 8.03 -3.96 -16.47
CA ALA A 416 9.21 -4.34 -17.25
C ALA A 416 9.98 -3.10 -17.70
N ILE A 417 11.31 -3.23 -17.84
CA ILE A 417 12.18 -2.13 -18.27
C ILE A 417 12.94 -2.56 -19.52
N ASN A 418 12.65 -1.90 -20.63
CA ASN A 418 13.27 -2.17 -21.92
C ASN A 418 14.19 -1.02 -22.30
N THR A 419 15.47 -1.14 -21.94
CA THR A 419 16.53 -0.23 -22.42
C THR A 419 17.37 -0.97 -23.44
N LEU A 420 17.53 -0.41 -24.64
CA LEU A 420 18.51 -0.93 -25.60
C LEU A 420 19.91 -0.54 -25.15
N ILE A 421 20.67 -1.47 -24.58
CA ILE A 421 22.03 -1.27 -24.10
C ILE A 421 22.97 -1.22 -25.31
N GLU A 422 23.74 -0.15 -25.47
CA GLU A 422 24.82 -0.05 -26.44
C GLU A 422 26.15 -0.58 -25.87
N GLU A 423 26.80 -1.50 -26.58
CA GLU A 423 28.19 -1.88 -26.33
C GLU A 423 29.10 -0.67 -26.58
N ASN A 424 29.91 -0.27 -25.58
CA ASN A 424 31.01 0.69 -25.63
C ASN A 424 30.71 2.20 -25.51
N THR A 425 30.21 2.64 -24.37
CA THR A 425 30.56 3.99 -23.89
C THR A 425 31.22 3.90 -22.52
N PRO A 426 32.48 4.32 -22.36
CA PRO A 426 33.10 4.46 -21.04
C PRO A 426 32.45 5.66 -20.34
N SER A 427 31.45 5.42 -19.53
CA SER A 427 30.85 6.46 -18.70
C SER A 427 31.43 6.37 -17.30
N THR A 428 32.07 7.42 -16.89
CA THR A 428 32.31 7.72 -15.49
C THR A 428 30.97 7.84 -14.82
N ILE A 429 30.67 6.93 -13.90
CA ILE A 429 29.46 7.02 -13.06
C ILE A 429 29.59 8.29 -12.24
N ALA A 430 28.81 9.30 -12.60
CA ALA A 430 28.53 10.37 -11.68
C ALA A 430 27.62 9.80 -10.58
N LEU A 431 28.12 9.72 -9.35
CA LEU A 431 27.31 9.42 -8.18
C LEU A 431 26.00 10.20 -8.29
N PHE A 432 24.87 9.49 -8.15
CA PHE A 432 23.56 10.11 -8.01
C PHE A 432 23.42 10.81 -6.65
N VAL A 433 24.26 11.77 -6.41
CA VAL A 433 24.08 12.76 -5.35
C VAL A 433 23.42 13.95 -6.04
N ARG A 434 22.17 14.23 -5.73
CA ARG A 434 21.39 15.48 -5.96
C ARG A 434 21.93 16.56 -6.94
N LYS A 435 23.00 16.30 -7.67
CA LYS A 435 23.72 17.21 -8.58
C LYS A 435 23.86 16.53 -9.94
N VAL A 436 23.31 17.15 -10.98
CA VAL A 436 23.59 16.95 -12.41
C VAL A 436 22.59 16.14 -13.22
N VAL A 437 21.48 16.76 -13.56
CA VAL A 437 20.53 16.23 -14.57
C VAL A 437 21.15 16.20 -15.99
N ASN A 438 22.04 17.13 -16.32
CA ASN A 438 22.62 17.26 -17.67
C ASN A 438 23.83 16.35 -17.96
N LYS A 439 24.16 15.40 -17.07
CA LYS A 439 25.27 14.44 -17.28
C LYS A 439 24.92 13.02 -16.84
N ALA A 440 23.63 12.72 -16.69
CA ALA A 440 23.21 11.36 -16.41
C ALA A 440 23.59 10.43 -17.57
N PRO A 441 24.05 9.21 -17.30
CA PRO A 441 24.28 8.24 -18.35
C PRO A 441 22.99 8.01 -19.15
N LYS A 442 23.16 7.79 -20.47
CA LYS A 442 22.03 7.46 -21.35
C LYS A 442 21.35 6.18 -20.88
N GLY A 443 20.04 6.09 -21.01
CA GLY A 443 19.25 4.92 -20.65
C GLY A 443 18.44 5.09 -19.37
N THR A 444 18.12 3.99 -18.72
CA THR A 444 17.34 3.98 -17.48
C THR A 444 18.27 3.97 -16.27
N ASN A 445 18.14 4.97 -15.44
CA ASN A 445 18.94 5.16 -14.23
C ASN A 445 18.00 5.14 -13.00
N ILE A 446 18.19 4.20 -12.11
CA ILE A 446 17.29 3.99 -10.95
C ILE A 446 18.12 3.98 -9.67
N ALA A 447 17.82 4.88 -8.74
CA ALA A 447 18.30 4.80 -7.38
C ALA A 447 17.26 4.03 -6.54
N ILE A 448 17.69 3.00 -5.79
CA ILE A 448 16.81 2.16 -4.96
C ILE A 448 17.40 2.13 -3.56
N ARG A 449 16.78 2.83 -2.62
CA ARG A 449 17.37 3.08 -1.29
C ARG A 449 16.42 2.80 -0.14
N ASN A 450 16.99 2.48 1.03
CA ASN A 450 16.27 2.43 2.31
C ASN A 450 15.02 1.53 2.30
N GLY A 451 15.10 0.37 1.64
CA GLY A 451 14.01 -0.60 1.54
C GLY A 451 13.01 -0.36 0.41
N ALA A 452 13.29 0.58 -0.49
CA ALA A 452 12.52 0.74 -1.73
C ALA A 452 12.64 -0.52 -2.62
N THR A 453 11.64 -0.77 -3.45
CA THR A 453 11.55 -2.01 -4.23
C THR A 453 11.38 -1.75 -5.73
N LEU A 454 12.17 -2.46 -6.55
CA LEU A 454 11.96 -2.62 -7.98
C LEU A 454 11.38 -4.01 -8.24
N ASN A 455 10.15 -4.10 -8.72
CA ASN A 455 9.46 -5.35 -9.06
C ASN A 455 9.42 -5.52 -10.58
N ALA A 456 10.20 -6.44 -11.12
CA ALA A 456 10.18 -6.78 -12.55
C ALA A 456 9.01 -7.72 -12.86
N THR A 457 8.05 -7.27 -13.67
CA THR A 457 6.92 -8.09 -14.12
C THR A 457 7.18 -8.80 -15.46
N GLY A 458 8.28 -8.48 -16.12
CA GLY A 458 8.77 -9.07 -17.35
C GLY A 458 10.28 -8.93 -17.45
N ASP A 459 10.87 -9.58 -18.46
CA ASP A 459 12.30 -9.50 -18.73
C ASP A 459 12.70 -8.02 -18.86
N SER A 460 13.74 -7.63 -18.13
CA SER A 460 14.14 -6.23 -17.97
C SER A 460 15.61 -6.02 -18.27
N SER A 461 15.93 -4.91 -18.93
CA SER A 461 17.26 -4.45 -19.24
C SER A 461 17.42 -3.01 -18.73
N ILE A 462 18.33 -2.78 -17.79
CA ILE A 462 18.47 -1.54 -17.03
C ILE A 462 19.90 -1.04 -17.16
N THR A 463 20.08 0.22 -17.53
CA THR A 463 21.42 0.77 -17.74
C THR A 463 22.18 0.94 -16.43
N ASN A 464 21.60 1.63 -15.44
CA ASN A 464 22.25 1.86 -14.16
C ASN A 464 21.29 1.65 -12.98
N ILE A 465 21.78 0.96 -11.96
CA ILE A 465 21.14 0.89 -10.65
C ILE A 465 22.13 1.40 -9.60
N ASP A 466 21.68 2.37 -8.78
CA ASP A 466 22.35 2.82 -7.57
C ASP A 466 21.57 2.29 -6.37
N ALA A 467 22.05 1.21 -5.76
CA ALA A 467 21.36 0.50 -4.70
C ALA A 467 22.05 0.73 -3.35
N ASP A 468 21.28 1.18 -2.35
CA ASP A 468 21.75 1.34 -0.97
C ASP A 468 20.66 0.93 0.02
N GLY A 469 20.62 -0.36 0.34
CA GLY A 469 19.54 -0.96 1.13
C GLY A 469 18.24 -1.18 0.35
N GLY A 470 18.29 -1.19 -0.99
CA GLY A 470 17.15 -1.42 -1.86
C GLY A 470 16.92 -2.90 -2.20
N VAL A 471 15.75 -3.19 -2.76
CA VAL A 471 15.32 -4.55 -3.16
C VAL A 471 15.02 -4.59 -4.65
N ILE A 472 15.61 -5.55 -5.37
CA ILE A 472 15.31 -5.87 -6.77
C ILE A 472 14.56 -7.20 -6.79
N ASN A 473 13.28 -7.18 -7.05
CA ASN A 473 12.46 -8.38 -7.14
C ASN A 473 12.31 -8.80 -8.61
N ALA A 474 13.10 -9.76 -9.03
CA ALA A 474 13.07 -10.32 -10.38
C ALA A 474 11.92 -11.32 -10.58
N GLY A 475 11.39 -11.91 -9.51
CA GLY A 475 10.37 -12.96 -9.62
C GLY A 475 10.83 -14.11 -10.49
N GLN A 476 10.18 -14.31 -11.64
CA GLN A 476 10.56 -15.28 -12.67
C GLN A 476 11.22 -14.62 -13.90
N SER A 477 11.33 -13.30 -13.90
CA SER A 477 11.81 -12.53 -15.04
C SER A 477 13.34 -12.52 -15.08
N LYS A 478 13.89 -12.32 -16.28
CA LYS A 478 15.31 -12.06 -16.48
C LYS A 478 15.57 -10.57 -16.23
N VAL A 479 16.60 -10.24 -15.44
CA VAL A 479 17.02 -8.86 -15.18
C VAL A 479 18.48 -8.70 -15.58
N GLU A 480 18.72 -7.88 -16.57
CA GLU A 480 20.04 -7.48 -17.05
C GLU A 480 20.34 -6.06 -16.58
N ILE A 481 21.48 -5.88 -15.91
CA ILE A 481 21.93 -4.61 -15.36
C ILE A 481 23.30 -4.32 -15.93
N ASP A 482 23.42 -3.27 -16.73
CA ASP A 482 24.71 -2.86 -17.30
C ASP A 482 25.67 -2.40 -16.18
N LYS A 483 25.20 -1.53 -15.28
CA LYS A 483 25.98 -1.06 -14.13
C LYS A 483 25.19 -1.10 -12.84
N LEU A 484 25.70 -1.85 -11.86
CA LEU A 484 25.19 -1.87 -10.50
C LEU A 484 26.20 -1.15 -9.59
N ASN A 485 25.77 -0.07 -8.94
CA ASN A 485 26.52 0.57 -7.87
C ASN A 485 25.89 0.18 -6.53
N THR A 486 26.65 -0.46 -5.63
CA THR A 486 26.15 -0.85 -4.31
C THR A 486 26.73 0.04 -3.23
N GLY A 487 25.88 0.81 -2.57
CA GLY A 487 26.22 1.59 -1.38
C GLY A 487 26.44 0.71 -0.14
N ALA A 488 26.72 1.32 1.01
CA ALA A 488 27.04 0.61 2.25
C ALA A 488 25.89 -0.29 2.75
N GLY A 489 24.63 0.07 2.48
CA GLY A 489 23.45 -0.74 2.80
C GLY A 489 23.26 -1.96 1.90
N GLY A 490 24.05 -2.10 0.82
CA GLY A 490 23.97 -3.24 -0.09
C GLY A 490 22.69 -3.27 -0.93
N THR A 491 22.39 -4.45 -1.48
CA THR A 491 21.13 -4.70 -2.19
C THR A 491 20.68 -6.15 -2.01
N THR A 492 19.36 -6.35 -1.99
CA THR A 492 18.76 -7.68 -1.99
C THR A 492 18.09 -7.93 -3.33
N ILE A 493 18.44 -9.04 -3.98
CA ILE A 493 17.80 -9.48 -5.23
C ILE A 493 16.91 -10.68 -4.90
N LYS A 494 15.61 -10.60 -5.27
CA LYS A 494 14.64 -11.66 -5.00
C LYS A 494 14.23 -12.39 -6.28
N SER A 495 14.07 -13.72 -6.20
CA SER A 495 13.59 -14.57 -7.28
C SER A 495 12.68 -15.67 -6.74
N THR A 496 11.84 -16.23 -7.62
CA THR A 496 10.99 -17.41 -7.32
C THR A 496 11.34 -18.62 -8.18
N ASP A 497 12.31 -18.50 -9.10
CA ASP A 497 12.69 -19.56 -10.00
C ASP A 497 14.17 -19.39 -10.45
N PRO A 498 15.11 -20.24 -10.00
CA PRO A 498 16.52 -20.08 -10.30
C PRO A 498 16.86 -20.55 -11.74
N LYS A 499 16.58 -19.69 -12.71
CA LYS A 499 16.95 -19.92 -14.11
C LYS A 499 18.40 -19.53 -14.38
N ALA A 500 19.05 -20.24 -15.29
CA ALA A 500 20.40 -19.89 -15.72
C ALA A 500 20.44 -18.46 -16.30
N ASN A 501 21.40 -17.64 -15.85
CA ASN A 501 21.56 -16.24 -16.24
C ASN A 501 20.33 -15.37 -16.04
N GLN A 502 19.50 -15.67 -15.03
CA GLN A 502 18.32 -14.85 -14.71
C GLN A 502 18.74 -13.45 -14.31
N ILE A 503 19.81 -13.32 -13.55
CA ILE A 503 20.39 -12.05 -13.15
C ILE A 503 21.74 -11.90 -13.84
N ALA A 504 21.86 -10.91 -14.73
CA ALA A 504 23.11 -10.58 -15.39
C ALA A 504 23.56 -9.18 -14.96
N ILE A 505 24.78 -9.06 -14.46
CA ILE A 505 25.36 -7.78 -14.02
C ILE A 505 26.67 -7.59 -14.80
N ASP A 506 26.69 -6.64 -15.74
CA ASP A 506 27.89 -6.45 -16.55
C ASP A 506 29.03 -5.80 -15.77
N SER A 507 28.72 -4.83 -14.94
CA SER A 507 29.70 -4.13 -14.11
C SER A 507 29.12 -3.84 -12.73
N ASN A 508 29.83 -4.21 -11.66
CA ASN A 508 29.49 -3.80 -10.31
C ASN A 508 30.56 -2.86 -9.76
N ILE A 509 30.12 -1.72 -9.25
CA ILE A 509 30.96 -0.70 -8.62
C ILE A 509 30.41 -0.47 -7.22
N GLY A 510 31.30 -0.44 -6.24
CA GLY A 510 30.88 -0.25 -4.84
C GLY A 510 31.24 -1.44 -3.97
N ASN A 511 31.13 -1.26 -2.67
CA ASN A 511 31.56 -2.22 -1.66
C ASN A 511 30.40 -2.85 -0.87
N GLY A 512 29.16 -2.51 -1.23
CA GLY A 512 27.97 -3.02 -0.58
C GLY A 512 27.77 -4.51 -0.87
N LYS A 513 27.19 -5.22 0.09
CA LYS A 513 26.84 -6.63 -0.04
C LYS A 513 25.70 -6.82 -1.05
N ILE A 514 25.78 -7.87 -1.85
CA ILE A 514 24.68 -8.33 -2.69
C ILE A 514 24.16 -9.64 -2.12
N ASP A 515 22.94 -9.63 -1.61
CA ASP A 515 22.23 -10.82 -1.16
C ASP A 515 21.20 -11.24 -2.21
N VAL A 516 21.14 -12.52 -2.51
CA VAL A 516 20.14 -13.08 -3.43
C VAL A 516 19.25 -14.05 -2.65
N GLU A 517 17.96 -13.76 -2.61
CA GLU A 517 16.95 -14.56 -1.93
C GLU A 517 16.06 -15.26 -2.97
N VAL A 518 15.98 -16.58 -2.92
CA VAL A 518 15.17 -17.39 -3.85
C VAL A 518 14.06 -18.08 -3.08
N ASP A 519 12.81 -17.68 -3.34
CA ASP A 519 11.64 -18.30 -2.74
C ASP A 519 11.21 -19.52 -3.57
N LEU A 520 11.49 -20.71 -3.05
CA LEU A 520 11.13 -22.01 -3.65
C LEU A 520 9.94 -22.67 -2.93
N THR A 521 9.22 -21.96 -2.05
CA THR A 521 8.10 -22.54 -1.28
C THR A 521 6.98 -23.08 -2.15
N ASN A 522 6.80 -22.52 -3.36
CA ASN A 522 5.84 -22.99 -4.37
C ASN A 522 6.50 -23.73 -5.54
N ASN A 523 7.81 -23.98 -5.49
CA ASN A 523 8.56 -24.66 -6.55
C ASN A 523 9.11 -26.00 -6.06
N THR A 524 8.42 -27.08 -6.41
CA THR A 524 8.78 -28.45 -6.00
C THR A 524 9.81 -29.13 -6.92
N THR A 525 10.30 -28.44 -7.96
CA THR A 525 11.22 -29.00 -8.97
C THR A 525 12.51 -29.53 -8.37
N PHE A 526 13.00 -28.86 -7.34
CA PHE A 526 14.28 -29.16 -6.69
C PHE A 526 14.14 -29.93 -5.37
N ASN A 527 12.94 -30.29 -4.95
CA ASN A 527 12.75 -31.01 -3.70
C ASN A 527 13.49 -32.36 -3.70
N GLY A 528 14.40 -32.56 -2.74
CA GLY A 528 15.26 -33.74 -2.66
C GLY A 528 16.40 -33.81 -3.68
N LYS A 529 16.70 -32.70 -4.37
CA LYS A 529 17.73 -32.59 -5.40
C LYS A 529 18.73 -31.48 -5.10
N ASP A 530 19.37 -31.57 -3.94
CA ASP A 530 20.22 -30.50 -3.40
C ASP A 530 21.37 -30.12 -4.35
N GLU A 531 21.97 -31.08 -5.04
CA GLU A 531 23.05 -30.80 -5.98
C GLU A 531 22.56 -30.12 -7.27
N GLU A 532 21.40 -30.54 -7.80
CA GLU A 532 20.78 -29.85 -8.95
C GLU A 532 20.40 -28.41 -8.57
N LEU A 533 19.87 -28.20 -7.37
CA LEU A 533 19.56 -26.88 -6.85
C LEU A 533 20.81 -26.02 -6.68
N ARG A 534 21.87 -26.55 -6.08
CA ARG A 534 23.16 -25.86 -5.92
C ARG A 534 23.71 -25.38 -7.26
N GLN A 535 23.64 -26.22 -8.29
CA GLN A 535 24.08 -25.87 -9.66
C GLN A 535 23.16 -24.80 -10.28
N ALA A 536 21.84 -24.91 -10.11
CA ALA A 536 20.89 -23.92 -10.61
C ALA A 536 21.13 -22.53 -9.98
N LEU A 537 21.31 -22.49 -8.66
CA LEU A 537 21.62 -21.25 -7.92
C LEU A 537 22.97 -20.66 -8.36
N GLY A 538 23.99 -21.49 -8.51
CA GLY A 538 25.29 -21.08 -9.01
C GLY A 538 25.24 -20.47 -10.42
N ASN A 539 24.34 -20.95 -11.28
CA ASN A 539 24.18 -20.48 -12.64
C ASN A 539 23.18 -19.31 -12.79
N MET A 540 22.40 -19.01 -11.75
CA MET A 540 21.33 -18.01 -11.77
C MET A 540 21.85 -16.59 -11.93
N ILE A 541 22.92 -16.24 -11.22
CA ILE A 541 23.54 -14.92 -11.29
C ILE A 541 24.86 -15.01 -12.05
N ARG A 542 25.04 -14.11 -13.03
CA ARG A 542 26.24 -14.00 -13.82
C ARG A 542 26.76 -12.55 -13.76
N ALA A 543 28.08 -12.38 -13.65
CA ALA A 543 28.75 -11.12 -13.78
C ALA A 543 29.83 -11.18 -14.86
N ASN A 544 30.10 -10.04 -15.49
CA ASN A 544 31.23 -9.93 -16.41
C ASN A 544 32.53 -9.78 -15.60
N THR A 545 33.51 -10.65 -15.84
CA THR A 545 34.63 -10.95 -14.94
C THR A 545 35.66 -9.83 -14.75
N ASN A 546 35.67 -8.81 -15.59
CA ASN A 546 36.79 -7.87 -15.60
C ASN A 546 36.74 -6.71 -14.59
N GLN A 547 35.61 -6.55 -13.87
CA GLN A 547 35.46 -5.41 -12.93
C GLN A 547 34.66 -5.73 -11.64
N ASN A 548 34.39 -7.01 -11.34
CA ASN A 548 33.63 -7.42 -10.16
C ASN A 548 34.52 -8.07 -9.11
N THR A 549 34.55 -7.50 -7.92
CA THR A 549 35.31 -8.03 -6.77
C THR A 549 34.39 -8.59 -5.68
N ASN A 550 33.07 -8.58 -5.88
CA ASN A 550 32.12 -8.89 -4.82
C ASN A 550 31.76 -10.38 -4.77
N LYS A 551 31.63 -10.89 -3.54
CA LYS A 551 31.02 -12.18 -3.24
C LYS A 551 29.53 -11.98 -3.04
N VAL A 552 28.76 -12.91 -3.56
CA VAL A 552 27.31 -12.96 -3.42
C VAL A 552 26.92 -14.17 -2.61
N THR A 553 26.05 -13.99 -1.64
CA THR A 553 25.40 -15.11 -0.94
C THR A 553 24.00 -15.28 -1.52
N ILE A 554 23.74 -16.46 -2.07
CA ILE A 554 22.43 -16.84 -2.60
C ILE A 554 21.78 -17.74 -1.56
N SER A 555 20.67 -17.31 -0.99
CA SER A 555 19.89 -18.07 -0.02
C SER A 555 18.56 -18.49 -0.59
N THR A 556 18.13 -19.71 -0.29
CA THR A 556 16.79 -20.18 -0.65
C THR A 556 15.92 -20.36 0.58
N THR A 557 14.65 -20.10 0.43
CA THR A 557 13.62 -20.59 1.34
C THR A 557 12.85 -21.68 0.62
N GLY A 558 13.09 -22.92 1.01
CA GLY A 558 12.45 -24.11 0.39
C GLY A 558 11.25 -24.59 1.20
N THR A 559 10.55 -25.57 0.67
CA THR A 559 9.44 -26.21 1.38
C THR A 559 9.89 -27.09 2.53
N LEU A 560 11.01 -27.81 2.38
CA LEU A 560 11.57 -28.70 3.41
C LEU A 560 12.94 -28.24 3.91
N THR A 561 13.79 -27.75 3.01
CA THR A 561 15.15 -27.32 3.33
C THR A 561 15.43 -25.94 2.75
N ASP A 562 16.24 -25.20 3.46
CA ASP A 562 16.83 -23.95 3.00
C ASP A 562 18.28 -24.22 2.59
N MET A 563 18.73 -23.55 1.53
CA MET A 563 20.09 -23.67 1.02
C MET A 563 20.75 -22.30 0.92
N THR A 564 22.00 -22.21 1.28
CA THR A 564 22.85 -21.07 0.95
C THR A 564 23.95 -21.51 -0.01
N VAL A 565 24.28 -20.64 -0.96
CA VAL A 565 25.37 -20.82 -1.93
C VAL A 565 26.18 -19.53 -1.96
N ASP A 566 27.48 -19.62 -1.71
CA ASP A 566 28.39 -18.50 -1.85
C ASP A 566 29.04 -18.54 -3.22
N LYS A 567 28.96 -17.44 -3.94
CA LYS A 567 29.52 -17.29 -5.30
C LYS A 567 30.45 -16.09 -5.37
N ASP A 568 31.62 -16.29 -5.95
CA ASP A 568 32.54 -15.20 -6.31
C ASP A 568 32.20 -14.71 -7.73
N LEU A 569 31.76 -13.45 -7.85
CA LEU A 569 31.39 -12.87 -9.13
C LEU A 569 32.60 -12.57 -10.03
N SER A 570 33.81 -12.47 -9.46
CA SER A 570 35.04 -12.24 -10.24
C SER A 570 35.46 -13.47 -11.05
N THR A 571 35.22 -14.66 -10.52
CA THR A 571 35.49 -15.95 -11.19
C THR A 571 34.23 -16.64 -11.72
N ASN A 572 33.07 -16.17 -11.32
CA ASN A 572 31.77 -16.84 -11.51
C ASN A 572 31.70 -18.26 -10.90
N GLU A 573 32.52 -18.57 -9.91
CA GLU A 573 32.61 -19.88 -9.27
C GLU A 573 31.85 -19.91 -7.95
N VAL A 574 31.25 -21.08 -7.64
CA VAL A 574 30.67 -21.35 -6.33
C VAL A 574 31.79 -21.68 -5.36
N THR A 575 31.89 -20.92 -4.27
CA THR A 575 33.00 -21.03 -3.30
C THR A 575 32.59 -21.70 -1.99
N GLY A 576 31.29 -21.87 -1.71
CA GLY A 576 30.78 -22.45 -0.49
C GLY A 576 29.26 -22.64 -0.48
N GLY A 577 28.74 -23.02 0.67
CA GLY A 577 27.29 -23.12 0.91
C GLY A 577 26.92 -24.22 1.90
N GLN A 578 25.68 -24.20 2.38
CA GLN A 578 25.14 -25.17 3.34
C GLN A 578 23.66 -25.44 3.09
N VAL A 579 23.16 -26.57 3.59
CA VAL A 579 21.74 -26.95 3.58
C VAL A 579 21.27 -27.04 5.02
N THR A 580 20.14 -26.44 5.35
CA THR A 580 19.51 -26.45 6.67
C THR A 580 18.03 -26.81 6.56
N THR A 581 17.45 -27.30 7.65
CA THR A 581 16.00 -27.52 7.71
C THR A 581 15.26 -26.19 7.69
N SER A 582 14.19 -26.09 6.92
CA SER A 582 13.35 -24.89 6.86
C SER A 582 12.70 -24.60 8.22
N GLU A 583 12.76 -23.35 8.67
CA GLU A 583 12.11 -22.90 9.92
C GLU A 583 10.59 -23.10 9.91
N VAL A 584 9.95 -23.01 8.75
CA VAL A 584 8.51 -23.28 8.63
C VAL A 584 8.21 -24.75 8.86
N LEU A 585 9.12 -25.63 8.47
CA LEU A 585 8.98 -27.05 8.71
C LEU A 585 9.10 -27.38 10.21
N LEU A 586 10.01 -26.72 10.91
CA LEU A 586 10.08 -26.80 12.38
C LEU A 586 8.78 -26.32 13.02
N SER A 587 8.18 -25.25 12.50
CA SER A 587 6.88 -24.75 12.96
C SER A 587 5.72 -25.70 12.66
N LEU A 588 5.76 -26.51 11.58
CA LEU A 588 4.77 -27.58 11.36
C LEU A 588 4.85 -28.65 12.45
N ASN A 589 6.05 -28.99 12.96
CA ASN A 589 6.17 -29.88 14.11
C ASN A 589 5.68 -29.20 15.40
N ASP A 590 5.93 -27.90 15.56
CA ASP A 590 5.42 -27.11 16.70
C ASP A 590 3.88 -27.09 16.77
N ILE A 591 3.17 -27.19 15.64
CA ILE A 591 1.70 -27.33 15.62
C ILE A 591 1.23 -28.58 16.35
N ALA A 592 1.91 -29.73 16.16
CA ALA A 592 1.58 -30.97 16.85
C ALA A 592 1.78 -30.81 18.36
N SER A 593 2.88 -30.24 18.80
CA SER A 593 3.17 -29.96 20.20
C SER A 593 2.19 -28.96 20.80
N ASN A 594 1.85 -27.90 20.07
CA ASN A 594 0.88 -26.90 20.50
C ASN A 594 -0.52 -27.51 20.67
N GLN A 595 -0.94 -28.38 19.76
CA GLN A 595 -2.20 -29.11 19.86
C GLN A 595 -2.23 -30.02 21.09
N MET A 596 -1.12 -30.70 21.40
CA MET A 596 -0.99 -31.50 22.60
C MET A 596 -1.11 -30.65 23.86
N LEU A 597 -0.49 -29.48 23.91
CA LEU A 597 -0.64 -28.55 25.04
C LEU A 597 -2.08 -28.07 25.21
N ALA A 598 -2.73 -27.72 24.13
CA ALA A 598 -4.15 -27.31 24.12
C ALA A 598 -5.06 -28.44 24.63
N TRP A 599 -4.77 -29.68 24.24
CA TRP A 599 -5.52 -30.84 24.68
C TRP A 599 -5.26 -31.19 26.15
N ARG A 600 -3.98 -31.16 26.61
CA ARG A 600 -3.63 -31.36 28.02
C ARG A 600 -4.32 -30.37 28.95
N ALA A 601 -4.49 -29.12 28.54
CA ALA A 601 -5.24 -28.11 29.31
C ALA A 601 -6.69 -28.51 29.60
N GLN A 602 -7.29 -29.36 28.75
CA GLN A 602 -8.69 -29.80 28.87
C GLN A 602 -8.85 -31.11 29.67
N ILE A 603 -7.79 -31.96 29.71
CA ILE A 603 -7.92 -33.29 30.36
C ILE A 603 -7.40 -33.29 31.78
N ASN A 604 -6.56 -32.31 32.14
CA ASN A 604 -5.76 -32.30 33.36
C ASN A 604 -6.54 -31.78 34.55
N ASP A 605 -7.73 -32.44 34.91
CA ASP A 605 -8.36 -32.04 36.15
C ASP A 605 -9.60 -32.77 36.56
N VAL A 606 -9.47 -33.76 37.38
CA VAL A 606 -10.57 -34.47 38.00
C VAL A 606 -11.16 -33.67 39.16
N SER A 607 -10.34 -33.15 40.05
CA SER A 607 -10.76 -32.51 41.31
C SER A 607 -11.40 -31.12 41.10
N LYS A 608 -10.99 -30.39 40.14
CA LYS A 608 -11.40 -28.99 39.89
C LYS A 608 -12.80 -28.86 39.34
N ARG A 609 -13.37 -29.91 38.73
CA ARG A 609 -14.64 -29.82 38.01
C ARG A 609 -15.86 -29.76 38.93
N MET A 610 -15.78 -30.23 40.20
CA MET A 610 -16.95 -30.52 40.99
C MET A 610 -17.11 -29.62 42.21
N GLY A 611 -16.16 -28.73 42.48
CA GLY A 611 -16.10 -28.13 43.80
C GLY A 611 -15.93 -29.22 44.86
N ASP A 612 -16.18 -28.91 46.09
CA ASP A 612 -16.08 -29.91 47.15
C ASP A 612 -17.43 -30.66 47.30
N LEU A 613 -17.68 -31.67 46.42
CA LEU A 613 -18.91 -32.53 46.52
C LEU A 613 -19.09 -33.16 47.88
N ARG A 614 -18.02 -33.29 48.64
CA ARG A 614 -17.98 -33.90 49.96
C ARG A 614 -18.72 -33.11 51.03
N THR A 615 -19.07 -31.87 50.75
CA THR A 615 -19.80 -30.99 51.67
C THR A 615 -21.30 -30.94 51.40
N TYR A 616 -21.82 -31.73 50.43
CA TYR A 616 -23.22 -31.65 50.00
C TYR A 616 -24.00 -32.95 50.29
N ASP A 617 -25.13 -32.82 50.97
CA ASP A 617 -26.04 -33.92 51.32
C ASP A 617 -27.16 -34.16 50.28
N THR A 618 -26.99 -33.72 49.03
CA THR A 618 -28.02 -33.82 48.00
C THR A 618 -27.82 -35.02 47.09
N GLU A 619 -28.91 -35.59 46.54
CA GLU A 619 -28.85 -36.78 45.70
C GLU A 619 -28.43 -36.50 44.26
N SER A 620 -28.68 -35.26 43.75
CA SER A 620 -28.42 -34.91 42.37
C SER A 620 -27.97 -33.47 42.25
N GLY A 621 -27.22 -33.14 41.18
CA GLY A 621 -26.83 -31.79 40.88
C GLY A 621 -26.45 -31.59 39.41
N GLY A 622 -26.55 -30.33 38.99
CA GLY A 622 -25.95 -29.86 37.72
C GLY A 622 -24.96 -28.78 38.00
N TRP A 623 -23.93 -28.67 37.16
CA TRP A 623 -22.88 -27.69 37.31
C TRP A 623 -22.45 -27.13 35.97
N VAL A 624 -21.94 -25.91 36.02
CA VAL A 624 -21.23 -25.22 34.91
C VAL A 624 -19.96 -24.67 35.44
N ARG A 625 -18.91 -24.75 34.63
CA ARG A 625 -17.64 -24.08 34.90
C ARG A 625 -17.07 -23.48 33.67
N MET A 626 -16.23 -22.46 33.87
CA MET A 626 -15.38 -21.84 32.89
C MET A 626 -13.95 -21.86 33.40
N PHE A 627 -13.05 -22.29 32.57
CA PHE A 627 -11.64 -22.31 32.94
C PHE A 627 -10.76 -21.91 31.75
N GLY A 628 -9.61 -21.37 32.04
CA GLY A 628 -8.65 -20.98 31.02
C GLY A 628 -7.22 -21.07 31.55
N SER A 629 -6.30 -21.21 30.62
CA SER A 629 -4.87 -21.31 30.94
C SER A 629 -4.00 -20.69 29.83
N ARG A 630 -2.78 -20.36 30.21
CA ARG A 630 -1.68 -20.08 29.29
C ARG A 630 -0.58 -21.10 29.55
N SER A 631 -0.10 -21.72 28.48
CA SER A 631 1.04 -22.64 28.50
C SER A 631 2.12 -22.13 27.56
N GLU A 632 3.36 -22.12 28.02
CA GLU A 632 4.54 -21.67 27.30
C GLU A 632 5.55 -22.81 27.17
N TYR A 633 6.08 -23.01 25.96
CA TYR A 633 7.20 -23.91 25.69
C TYR A 633 8.41 -23.09 25.23
N GLY A 634 9.36 -22.87 26.15
CA GLY A 634 10.41 -21.87 25.99
C GLY A 634 11.44 -22.18 24.91
N ASP A 635 11.74 -23.44 24.66
CA ASP A 635 12.78 -23.86 23.71
C ASP A 635 12.41 -23.49 22.25
N ARG A 636 11.10 -23.34 21.97
CA ARG A 636 10.59 -22.95 20.66
C ARG A 636 9.75 -21.66 20.67
N ASN A 637 9.77 -20.89 21.76
CA ASN A 637 8.94 -19.68 21.95
C ASN A 637 7.47 -19.91 21.61
N MET A 638 6.95 -21.06 21.99
CA MET A 638 5.57 -21.46 21.73
C MET A 638 4.68 -21.00 22.88
N ASP A 639 3.57 -20.39 22.58
CA ASP A 639 2.55 -19.95 23.53
C ASP A 639 1.18 -20.52 23.15
N ASN A 640 0.43 -21.02 24.10
CA ASN A 640 -0.93 -21.48 23.91
C ASN A 640 -1.85 -20.89 24.98
N LYS A 641 -2.91 -20.23 24.59
CA LYS A 641 -3.97 -19.70 25.45
C LYS A 641 -5.26 -20.40 25.12
N SER A 642 -5.99 -20.87 26.13
CA SER A 642 -7.27 -21.51 25.92
C SER A 642 -8.30 -21.11 26.98
N THR A 643 -9.54 -21.11 26.57
CA THR A 643 -10.72 -20.94 27.43
C THR A 643 -11.72 -22.02 27.12
N THR A 644 -12.23 -22.66 28.17
CA THR A 644 -13.16 -23.77 28.07
C THR A 644 -14.41 -23.48 28.91
N ILE A 645 -15.58 -23.72 28.34
CA ILE A 645 -16.83 -23.86 29.10
C ILE A 645 -17.18 -25.34 29.20
N GLN A 646 -17.54 -25.78 30.38
CA GLN A 646 -17.91 -27.17 30.65
C GLN A 646 -19.16 -27.21 31.49
N VAL A 647 -20.06 -28.13 31.14
CA VAL A 647 -21.29 -28.38 31.87
C VAL A 647 -21.39 -29.85 32.25
N GLY A 648 -22.07 -30.16 33.32
CA GLY A 648 -22.27 -31.54 33.71
C GLY A 648 -23.42 -31.70 34.68
N THR A 649 -23.80 -32.97 34.86
CA THR A 649 -24.81 -33.39 35.81
C THR A 649 -24.41 -34.71 36.46
N ASP A 650 -24.70 -34.89 37.71
CA ASP A 650 -24.40 -36.10 38.45
C ASP A 650 -25.49 -36.49 39.41
N ARG A 651 -25.50 -37.77 39.81
CA ARG A 651 -26.39 -38.33 40.75
C ARG A 651 -25.66 -39.25 41.72
N ARG A 652 -26.01 -39.19 43.01
CA ARG A 652 -25.57 -40.18 43.98
C ARG A 652 -26.16 -41.56 43.69
N VAL A 653 -25.34 -42.55 43.84
CA VAL A 653 -25.65 -43.97 43.74
C VAL A 653 -25.39 -44.65 45.07
N ALA A 654 -25.82 -45.92 45.26
CA ALA A 654 -25.63 -46.61 46.46
C ALA A 654 -24.17 -46.65 46.98
N GLY A 655 -23.99 -46.55 48.31
CA GLY A 655 -22.69 -46.73 48.97
C GLY A 655 -21.73 -45.55 48.82
N ASN A 656 -22.21 -44.33 48.99
CA ASN A 656 -21.41 -43.11 48.89
C ASN A 656 -20.77 -42.85 47.52
N GLY A 657 -21.18 -43.51 46.45
CA GLY A 657 -20.78 -43.30 45.09
C GLY A 657 -21.60 -42.23 44.39
N TYR A 658 -21.05 -41.69 43.30
CA TYR A 658 -21.78 -40.83 42.36
C TYR A 658 -21.33 -41.13 40.93
N VAL A 659 -22.23 -40.87 39.98
CA VAL A 659 -21.96 -40.98 38.54
C VAL A 659 -22.51 -39.75 37.80
N GLY A 660 -21.86 -39.33 36.74
CA GLY A 660 -22.25 -38.14 35.99
C GLY A 660 -21.80 -38.13 34.55
N LEU A 661 -22.38 -37.17 33.83
CA LEU A 661 -22.05 -36.87 32.43
C LEU A 661 -21.57 -35.45 32.32
N THR A 662 -20.66 -35.19 31.39
CA THR A 662 -20.16 -33.87 31.12
C THR A 662 -19.97 -33.62 29.62
N ALA A 663 -20.15 -32.37 29.20
CA ALA A 663 -19.78 -31.89 27.89
C ALA A 663 -18.96 -30.59 28.02
N HIS A 664 -18.07 -30.36 27.10
CA HIS A 664 -17.25 -29.14 27.08
C HIS A 664 -17.04 -28.60 25.66
N TYR A 665 -16.86 -27.30 25.59
CA TYR A 665 -16.43 -26.58 24.41
C TYR A 665 -15.23 -25.68 24.79
N SER A 666 -14.19 -25.71 23.96
CA SER A 666 -12.97 -24.95 24.18
C SER A 666 -12.55 -24.19 22.92
N GLU A 667 -12.07 -22.98 23.11
CA GLU A 667 -11.36 -22.19 22.10
C GLU A 667 -9.98 -21.81 22.63
N GLY A 668 -9.00 -21.77 21.73
CA GLY A 668 -7.65 -21.40 22.10
C GLY A 668 -6.83 -20.96 20.90
N ASP A 669 -5.89 -20.06 21.17
CA ASP A 669 -4.95 -19.52 20.22
C ASP A 669 -3.54 -19.95 20.61
N GLY A 670 -2.74 -20.34 19.62
CA GLY A 670 -1.34 -20.64 19.78
C GLY A 670 -0.46 -19.72 18.95
N ASP A 671 0.56 -19.15 19.59
CA ASP A 671 1.62 -18.40 18.91
C ASP A 671 2.82 -19.32 18.67
N LEU A 672 3.33 -19.36 17.46
CA LEU A 672 4.50 -20.11 17.02
C LEU A 672 5.59 -19.14 16.55
N VAL A 673 6.83 -19.59 16.39
CA VAL A 673 7.94 -18.76 15.91
C VAL A 673 7.59 -18.08 14.58
N ASN A 674 7.00 -18.83 13.65
CA ASN A 674 6.68 -18.34 12.29
C ASN A 674 5.20 -18.39 11.97
N GLY A 675 4.32 -18.25 12.97
CA GLY A 675 2.89 -18.31 12.71
C GLY A 675 2.02 -18.46 13.92
N SER A 676 0.79 -18.92 13.68
CA SER A 676 -0.22 -19.07 14.71
C SER A 676 -1.12 -20.28 14.46
N THR A 677 -1.75 -20.77 15.51
CA THR A 677 -2.81 -21.79 15.45
C THR A 677 -4.07 -21.27 16.13
N GLU A 678 -5.23 -21.68 15.61
CA GLU A 678 -6.52 -21.55 16.27
C GLU A 678 -7.06 -22.95 16.54
N ASN A 679 -7.33 -23.26 17.80
CA ASN A 679 -7.80 -24.57 18.25
C ASN A 679 -9.23 -24.46 18.77
N LYS A 680 -10.13 -25.27 18.22
CA LYS A 680 -11.50 -25.45 18.75
C LYS A 680 -11.68 -26.89 19.16
N ALA A 681 -12.30 -27.11 20.31
CA ALA A 681 -12.53 -28.45 20.79
C ALA A 681 -13.95 -28.61 21.36
N PHE A 682 -14.54 -29.75 21.03
CA PHE A 682 -15.83 -30.18 21.60
C PHE A 682 -15.69 -31.61 22.10
N GLY A 683 -16.10 -31.83 23.34
CA GLY A 683 -16.01 -33.15 23.92
C GLY A 683 -17.11 -33.45 24.91
N PHE A 684 -17.22 -34.73 25.20
CA PHE A 684 -18.13 -35.27 26.22
C PHE A 684 -17.38 -36.30 27.06
N GLY A 685 -17.91 -36.55 28.24
CA GLY A 685 -17.32 -37.51 29.16
C GLY A 685 -18.29 -38.07 30.13
N VAL A 686 -17.90 -39.21 30.70
CA VAL A 686 -18.57 -39.84 31.83
C VAL A 686 -17.64 -39.80 33.03
N TYR A 687 -18.18 -39.59 34.20
CA TYR A 687 -17.41 -39.57 35.40
C TYR A 687 -18.11 -40.20 36.57
N GLY A 688 -17.36 -40.62 37.56
CA GLY A 688 -17.89 -41.11 38.80
C GLY A 688 -16.80 -41.10 39.87
N GLY A 689 -17.23 -41.29 41.08
CA GLY A 689 -16.35 -41.38 42.20
C GLY A 689 -17.01 -42.01 43.40
N TRP A 690 -16.21 -42.19 44.41
CA TRP A 690 -16.63 -42.78 45.68
C TRP A 690 -15.91 -42.06 46.84
N MET A 691 -16.60 -41.89 47.95
CA MET A 691 -16.10 -41.28 49.16
C MET A 691 -16.38 -42.14 50.36
N ALA A 692 -15.35 -42.43 51.10
CA ALA A 692 -15.48 -43.15 52.40
C ALA A 692 -15.81 -42.17 53.53
N ASP A 693 -16.41 -42.71 54.61
CA ASP A 693 -16.75 -41.92 55.80
C ASP A 693 -15.54 -41.41 56.56
N ASP A 694 -14.35 -42.01 56.35
CA ASP A 694 -13.05 -41.62 56.93
C ASP A 694 -12.33 -40.53 56.10
N GLY A 695 -12.93 -40.01 55.02
CA GLY A 695 -12.40 -38.95 54.19
C GLY A 695 -11.60 -39.39 52.98
N GLN A 696 -11.46 -40.72 52.75
CA GLN A 696 -10.82 -41.21 51.51
C GLN A 696 -11.79 -41.04 50.33
N PHE A 697 -11.23 -40.79 49.17
CA PHE A 697 -12.03 -40.69 47.93
C PHE A 697 -11.26 -41.21 46.72
N VAL A 698 -12.03 -41.63 45.70
CA VAL A 698 -11.53 -41.96 44.37
C VAL A 698 -12.44 -41.28 43.36
N ASP A 699 -11.87 -40.56 42.41
CA ASP A 699 -12.55 -39.95 41.31
C ASP A 699 -11.99 -40.45 39.96
N VAL A 700 -12.87 -40.74 39.02
CA VAL A 700 -12.53 -41.24 37.68
C VAL A 700 -13.32 -40.45 36.65
N ILE A 701 -12.63 -40.06 35.56
CA ILE A 701 -13.30 -39.47 34.39
C ILE A 701 -12.71 -40.03 33.09
N LEU A 702 -13.61 -40.41 32.21
CA LEU A 702 -13.28 -40.76 30.81
C LEU A 702 -13.89 -39.71 29.89
N LYS A 703 -13.07 -39.14 29.00
CA LYS A 703 -13.49 -38.13 28.01
C LYS A 703 -13.13 -38.55 26.59
N ARG A 704 -13.96 -38.13 25.65
CA ARG A 704 -13.69 -38.17 24.21
C ARG A 704 -13.91 -36.76 23.67
N THR A 705 -12.87 -36.19 23.00
CA THR A 705 -12.83 -34.81 22.53
C THR A 705 -12.44 -34.78 21.06
N ARG A 706 -13.18 -34.09 20.24
CA ARG A 706 -12.83 -33.71 18.89
C ARG A 706 -12.14 -32.36 18.94
N MET A 707 -11.02 -32.25 18.26
CA MET A 707 -10.24 -31.02 18.12
C MET A 707 -10.15 -30.64 16.65
N ASP A 708 -10.47 -29.39 16.33
CA ASP A 708 -10.33 -28.76 15.03
C ASP A 708 -9.20 -27.73 15.17
N THR A 709 -8.15 -27.84 14.35
CA THR A 709 -6.97 -26.95 14.39
C THR A 709 -6.82 -26.29 13.02
N ASP A 710 -6.87 -24.97 12.99
CA ASP A 710 -6.49 -24.12 11.86
C ASP A 710 -5.11 -23.50 12.13
N PHE A 711 -4.27 -23.38 11.13
CA PHE A 711 -2.96 -22.76 11.29
C PHE A 711 -2.57 -21.88 10.12
N LYS A 712 -1.72 -20.88 10.42
CA LYS A 712 -1.10 -19.98 9.45
C LYS A 712 0.37 -19.87 9.77
N LEU A 713 1.21 -20.23 8.81
CA LEU A 713 2.66 -20.11 8.91
C LEU A 713 3.16 -19.14 7.86
N LYS A 714 4.27 -18.48 8.12
CA LYS A 714 4.86 -17.49 7.22
C LYS A 714 6.34 -17.80 7.01
N TYR A 715 6.71 -18.00 5.76
CA TYR A 715 8.11 -18.11 5.36
C TYR A 715 8.85 -16.78 5.50
N ALA A 716 10.17 -16.81 5.60
CA ALA A 716 11.01 -15.62 5.67
C ALA A 716 10.82 -14.68 4.46
N THR A 717 10.47 -15.23 3.31
CA THR A 717 10.13 -14.50 2.09
C THR A 717 8.80 -13.73 2.17
N GLY A 718 7.98 -14.00 3.20
CA GLY A 718 6.64 -13.45 3.35
C GLY A 718 5.52 -14.32 2.77
N THR A 719 5.86 -15.41 2.06
CA THR A 719 4.89 -16.39 1.57
C THR A 719 4.18 -17.07 2.74
N GLU A 720 2.85 -17.23 2.66
CA GLU A 720 2.05 -17.87 3.70
C GLU A 720 1.78 -19.33 3.36
N SER A 721 1.82 -20.19 4.37
CA SER A 721 1.43 -21.60 4.31
C SER A 721 0.34 -21.87 5.34
N ASN A 722 -0.85 -22.15 4.88
CA ASN A 722 -2.03 -22.36 5.70
C ASN A 722 -2.48 -23.81 5.63
N GLY A 723 -3.21 -24.25 6.63
CA GLY A 723 -3.88 -25.55 6.62
C GLY A 723 -4.81 -25.71 7.80
N ASP A 724 -5.62 -26.76 7.73
CA ASP A 724 -6.53 -27.16 8.79
C ASP A 724 -6.58 -28.69 8.89
N PHE A 725 -6.87 -29.18 10.08
CA PHE A 725 -7.11 -30.59 10.29
C PHE A 725 -7.94 -30.86 11.56
N LYS A 726 -8.43 -32.08 11.65
CA LYS A 726 -9.31 -32.53 12.74
C LYS A 726 -8.81 -33.84 13.29
N THR A 727 -8.75 -33.93 14.62
CA THR A 727 -8.35 -35.17 15.31
C THR A 727 -9.23 -35.45 16.51
N TRP A 728 -9.11 -36.65 17.06
CA TRP A 728 -9.84 -37.06 18.25
C TRP A 728 -8.85 -37.41 19.37
N GLY A 729 -9.17 -36.95 20.57
CA GLY A 729 -8.48 -37.34 21.78
C GLY A 729 -9.36 -38.14 22.72
N THR A 730 -8.81 -39.14 23.37
CA THR A 730 -9.44 -39.92 24.44
C THR A 730 -8.58 -39.76 25.69
N SER A 731 -9.18 -39.50 26.83
CA SER A 731 -8.45 -39.41 28.10
C SER A 731 -9.19 -40.12 29.25
N LEU A 732 -8.38 -40.73 30.12
CA LEU A 732 -8.81 -41.33 31.37
C LEU A 732 -7.99 -40.72 32.51
N ALA A 733 -8.63 -40.12 33.49
CA ALA A 733 -7.98 -39.64 34.70
C ALA A 733 -8.58 -40.33 35.94
N VAL A 734 -7.69 -40.68 36.85
CA VAL A 734 -7.99 -41.29 38.14
C VAL A 734 -7.27 -40.52 39.24
N GLU A 735 -8.05 -40.04 40.22
CA GLU A 735 -7.51 -39.37 41.41
C GLU A 735 -7.90 -40.13 42.67
N TYR A 736 -6.97 -40.31 43.56
CA TYR A 736 -7.18 -40.76 44.93
C TYR A 736 -6.73 -39.68 45.89
N GLY A 737 -7.48 -39.43 46.94
CA GLY A 737 -7.11 -38.48 47.97
C GLY A 737 -7.71 -38.90 49.33
N TRP A 738 -7.13 -38.33 50.37
CA TRP A 738 -7.53 -38.62 51.75
C TRP A 738 -7.63 -37.33 52.57
N ARG A 739 -8.84 -36.84 52.87
CA ARG A 739 -9.05 -35.66 53.70
C ARG A 739 -8.95 -36.01 55.17
N LEU A 740 -7.88 -35.56 55.80
CA LEU A 740 -7.56 -35.79 57.19
C LEU A 740 -7.91 -34.54 58.01
N PRO A 741 -8.97 -34.55 58.83
CA PRO A 741 -9.30 -33.42 59.70
C PRO A 741 -8.23 -33.25 60.79
N TYR A 742 -7.82 -31.99 61.04
CA TYR A 742 -6.86 -31.69 62.09
C TYR A 742 -7.57 -31.50 63.43
N LYS A 743 -7.52 -32.55 64.26
CA LYS A 743 -8.25 -32.59 65.55
C LYS A 743 -9.70 -32.16 65.43
N SER A 744 -10.21 -31.42 66.42
CA SER A 744 -11.57 -30.88 66.41
C SER A 744 -11.66 -29.47 65.78
N THR A 745 -10.77 -29.13 64.85
CA THR A 745 -10.72 -27.84 64.19
C THR A 745 -11.41 -27.90 62.82
N ALA A 746 -11.62 -26.75 62.21
CA ALA A 746 -12.12 -26.65 60.83
C ALA A 746 -11.02 -26.85 59.75
N PHE A 747 -9.76 -27.04 60.19
CA PHE A 747 -8.64 -27.29 59.27
C PHE A 747 -8.53 -28.77 58.92
N TRP A 748 -8.03 -29.03 57.72
CA TRP A 748 -7.78 -30.36 57.20
C TRP A 748 -6.54 -30.37 56.30
N LEU A 749 -5.94 -31.54 56.17
CA LEU A 749 -4.87 -31.84 55.26
C LEU A 749 -5.33 -32.94 54.32
N GLU A 750 -5.00 -32.81 53.01
CA GLU A 750 -5.43 -33.77 52.01
C GLU A 750 -4.25 -34.11 51.07
N PRO A 751 -3.57 -35.22 51.29
CA PRO A 751 -2.72 -35.82 50.30
C PRO A 751 -3.51 -36.34 49.13
N GLN A 752 -3.01 -36.11 47.90
CA GLN A 752 -3.62 -36.50 46.64
C GLN A 752 -2.62 -37.17 45.70
N ALA A 753 -3.04 -38.18 44.97
CA ALA A 753 -2.33 -38.80 43.88
C ALA A 753 -3.27 -38.92 42.67
N GLU A 754 -2.82 -38.45 41.52
CA GLU A 754 -3.58 -38.52 40.29
C GLU A 754 -2.72 -39.09 39.16
N VAL A 755 -3.34 -39.92 38.32
CA VAL A 755 -2.77 -40.39 37.05
C VAL A 755 -3.75 -40.07 35.94
N THR A 756 -3.26 -39.37 34.93
CA THR A 756 -4.03 -39.07 33.73
C THR A 756 -3.31 -39.64 32.51
N TYR A 757 -3.97 -40.58 31.82
CA TYR A 757 -3.54 -41.09 30.54
C TYR A 757 -4.42 -40.49 29.45
N GLY A 758 -3.80 -40.13 28.35
CA GLY A 758 -4.48 -39.63 27.18
C GLY A 758 -3.83 -40.03 25.87
N HIS A 759 -4.64 -40.26 24.86
CA HIS A 759 -4.23 -40.56 23.50
C HIS A 759 -4.91 -39.61 22.52
N LEU A 760 -4.09 -38.91 21.74
CA LEU A 760 -4.52 -38.07 20.60
C LEU A 760 -4.24 -38.80 19.31
N GLU A 761 -5.27 -39.02 18.47
CA GLU A 761 -5.13 -39.77 17.22
C GLU A 761 -4.24 -39.03 16.24
N GLY A 762 -3.52 -39.80 15.40
CA GLY A 762 -2.71 -39.26 14.29
C GLY A 762 -3.60 -38.69 13.18
N VAL A 763 -3.05 -37.79 12.40
CA VAL A 763 -3.76 -37.12 11.33
C VAL A 763 -2.85 -36.83 10.14
N ASP A 764 -3.42 -36.92 8.94
CA ASP A 764 -2.81 -36.49 7.69
C ASP A 764 -3.45 -35.18 7.22
N TYR A 765 -2.61 -34.23 6.78
CA TYR A 765 -3.07 -32.99 6.20
C TYR A 765 -2.09 -32.45 5.16
N THR A 766 -2.55 -31.53 4.32
CA THR A 766 -1.73 -30.89 3.30
C THR A 766 -1.79 -29.39 3.47
N THR A 767 -0.63 -28.73 3.54
CA THR A 767 -0.55 -27.28 3.61
C THR A 767 -0.83 -26.64 2.26
N SER A 768 -1.20 -25.36 2.25
CA SER A 768 -1.39 -24.59 1.01
C SER A 768 -0.11 -24.47 0.17
N ALA A 769 1.07 -24.62 0.79
CA ALA A 769 2.37 -24.70 0.11
C ALA A 769 2.69 -26.11 -0.46
N GLY A 770 1.76 -27.07 -0.39
CA GLY A 770 1.92 -28.41 -0.98
C GLY A 770 2.76 -29.38 -0.15
N VAL A 771 2.99 -29.11 1.14
CA VAL A 771 3.62 -30.05 2.07
C VAL A 771 2.55 -31.03 2.59
N ASN A 772 2.74 -32.32 2.38
CA ASN A 772 1.93 -33.37 2.98
C ASN A 772 2.53 -33.72 4.33
N ALA A 773 1.80 -33.48 5.39
CA ALA A 773 2.20 -33.75 6.76
C ALA A 773 1.43 -34.96 7.31
N HIS A 774 2.17 -35.91 7.87
CA HIS A 774 1.63 -37.03 8.65
C HIS A 774 2.04 -36.81 10.12
N GLN A 775 1.11 -36.37 10.96
CA GLN A 775 1.30 -36.25 12.39
C GLN A 775 0.96 -37.60 13.03
N LYS A 776 1.93 -38.20 13.68
CA LYS A 776 1.73 -39.45 14.44
C LYS A 776 0.79 -39.23 15.63
N GLY A 777 0.07 -40.25 16.03
CA GLY A 777 -0.70 -40.22 17.27
C GLY A 777 0.21 -39.98 18.47
N MET A 778 -0.28 -39.19 19.45
CA MET A 778 0.50 -38.75 20.59
C MET A 778 -0.10 -39.28 21.90
N ASP A 779 0.76 -39.75 22.78
CA ASP A 779 0.38 -40.24 24.11
C ASP A 779 0.83 -39.25 25.18
N SER A 780 0.04 -39.13 26.25
CA SER A 780 0.35 -38.36 27.46
C SER A 780 0.03 -39.22 28.67
N LEU A 781 1.02 -39.37 29.55
CA LEU A 781 0.86 -40.04 30.85
C LEU A 781 1.38 -39.11 31.94
N VAL A 782 0.46 -38.41 32.59
CA VAL A 782 0.81 -37.48 33.68
C VAL A 782 0.54 -38.13 35.03
N GLY A 783 1.56 -38.25 35.85
CA GLY A 783 1.43 -38.58 37.26
C GLY A 783 1.54 -37.32 38.11
N ARG A 784 0.68 -37.16 39.12
CA ARG A 784 0.69 -36.01 40.03
C ARG A 784 0.58 -36.46 41.48
N LEU A 785 1.46 -35.87 42.33
CA LEU A 785 1.35 -36.00 43.78
C LEU A 785 1.16 -34.62 44.39
N GLY A 786 0.09 -34.46 45.17
CA GLY A 786 -0.30 -33.18 45.74
C GLY A 786 -0.58 -33.24 47.24
N LEU A 787 -0.48 -32.08 47.87
CA LEU A 787 -0.87 -31.87 49.26
C LEU A 787 -1.66 -30.59 49.35
N ALA A 788 -2.91 -30.67 49.80
CA ALA A 788 -3.75 -29.52 50.07
C ALA A 788 -3.91 -29.29 51.57
N LEU A 789 -3.88 -28.04 51.98
CA LEU A 789 -4.25 -27.57 53.32
C LEU A 789 -5.49 -26.67 53.19
N GLY A 790 -6.52 -26.99 53.88
CA GLY A 790 -7.78 -26.28 53.81
C GLY A 790 -8.45 -25.98 55.12
N TYR A 791 -9.42 -25.08 55.05
CA TYR A 791 -10.29 -24.69 56.13
C TYR A 791 -11.74 -24.75 55.64
N THR A 792 -12.60 -25.51 56.37
CA THR A 792 -14.02 -25.64 56.02
C THR A 792 -14.89 -25.23 57.23
N LYS A 793 -15.79 -24.28 57.03
CA LYS A 793 -16.74 -23.82 58.00
C LYS A 793 -18.10 -23.57 57.30
N ASP A 794 -19.18 -24.11 57.87
CA ASP A 794 -20.56 -23.93 57.39
C ASP A 794 -20.71 -24.24 55.87
N ALA A 795 -20.07 -25.32 55.41
CA ALA A 795 -19.98 -25.73 54.00
C ALA A 795 -19.25 -24.75 53.07
N ASN A 796 -18.50 -23.76 53.58
CA ASN A 796 -17.59 -22.92 52.82
C ASN A 796 -16.16 -23.41 53.04
N THR A 797 -15.42 -23.54 51.98
CA THR A 797 -14.06 -24.08 51.98
C THR A 797 -13.09 -23.10 51.32
N VAL A 798 -11.93 -22.93 51.92
CA VAL A 798 -10.78 -22.28 51.27
C VAL A 798 -9.56 -23.21 51.45
N TYR A 799 -8.75 -23.32 50.43
CA TYR A 799 -7.57 -24.17 50.46
C TYR A 799 -6.42 -23.62 49.66
N ALA A 800 -5.22 -24.04 50.03
CA ALA A 800 -4.00 -23.91 49.21
C ALA A 800 -3.49 -25.33 48.93
N LYS A 801 -3.01 -25.53 47.67
CA LYS A 801 -2.50 -26.81 47.21
C LYS A 801 -1.12 -26.63 46.62
N ALA A 802 -0.20 -27.57 46.88
CA ALA A 802 1.07 -27.70 46.20
C ALA A 802 1.20 -29.12 45.64
N SER A 803 1.69 -29.24 44.40
CA SER A 803 1.82 -30.53 43.73
C SER A 803 3.12 -30.60 42.93
N VAL A 804 3.59 -31.82 42.73
CA VAL A 804 4.65 -32.15 41.74
C VAL A 804 4.00 -33.07 40.71
N ALA A 805 4.17 -32.75 39.46
CA ALA A 805 3.66 -33.54 38.34
C ALA A 805 4.80 -33.92 37.38
N HIS A 806 4.68 -35.07 36.72
CA HIS A 806 5.60 -35.56 35.73
C HIS A 806 4.84 -36.12 34.53
N GLU A 807 5.22 -35.70 33.33
CA GLU A 807 4.81 -36.28 32.07
C GLU A 807 5.83 -37.33 31.64
N PHE A 808 5.40 -38.58 31.57
CA PHE A 808 6.22 -39.74 31.26
C PHE A 808 6.34 -40.03 29.78
N GLU A 809 5.36 -39.58 29.02
CA GLU A 809 5.31 -39.58 27.56
C GLU A 809 5.47 -38.14 27.07
N GLY A 810 4.82 -37.67 26.06
CA GLY A 810 4.86 -36.28 25.65
C GLY A 810 5.62 -36.06 24.34
N GLU A 811 5.92 -37.13 23.65
CA GLU A 811 6.55 -37.07 22.32
C GLU A 811 5.52 -36.69 21.25
N SER A 812 5.87 -35.70 20.45
CA SER A 812 5.21 -35.38 19.19
C SER A 812 6.13 -35.68 18.02
N SER A 813 5.60 -36.30 16.98
CA SER A 813 6.34 -36.65 15.77
C SER A 813 5.50 -36.33 14.54
N ALA A 814 6.10 -35.64 13.59
CA ALA A 814 5.47 -35.35 12.31
C ALA A 814 6.44 -35.64 11.15
N THR A 815 5.94 -36.34 10.14
CA THR A 815 6.65 -36.62 8.89
C THR A 815 6.08 -35.74 7.79
N MET A 816 6.91 -34.87 7.25
CA MET A 816 6.58 -33.95 6.15
C MET A 816 7.14 -34.46 4.86
N ARG A 817 6.34 -34.34 3.78
CA ARG A 817 6.71 -34.81 2.44
C ARG A 817 6.39 -33.73 1.40
N SER A 818 7.42 -33.40 0.62
CA SER A 818 7.31 -32.55 -0.57
C SER A 818 8.50 -32.90 -1.47
N GLY A 819 8.32 -33.88 -2.39
CA GLY A 819 9.41 -34.48 -3.19
C GLY A 819 10.35 -35.40 -2.39
N SER A 820 10.84 -34.96 -1.24
CA SER A 820 11.54 -35.78 -0.24
C SER A 820 10.70 -35.88 1.03
N SER A 821 11.22 -36.56 2.06
CA SER A 821 10.53 -36.75 3.32
C SER A 821 11.48 -36.46 4.47
N LEU A 822 10.98 -35.74 5.45
CA LEU A 822 11.67 -35.41 6.70
C LEU A 822 10.76 -35.69 7.88
N THR A 823 11.27 -36.39 8.90
CA THR A 823 10.57 -36.62 10.17
C THR A 823 11.23 -35.78 11.26
N LEU A 824 10.41 -35.02 11.97
CA LEU A 824 10.82 -34.23 13.13
C LEU A 824 10.12 -34.76 14.36
N GLU A 825 10.85 -34.78 15.47
CA GLU A 825 10.37 -35.22 16.76
C GLU A 825 10.61 -34.11 17.79
N GLN A 826 9.70 -33.99 18.74
CA GLN A 826 9.80 -33.03 19.83
C GLN A 826 9.21 -33.63 21.09
N ASP A 827 9.91 -33.50 22.21
CA ASP A 827 9.46 -33.98 23.51
C ASP A 827 9.11 -32.80 24.42
N ILE A 828 7.82 -32.75 24.85
CA ILE A 828 7.31 -31.79 25.82
C ILE A 828 7.08 -32.43 27.19
N GLY A 829 7.65 -33.61 27.44
CA GLY A 829 7.67 -34.31 28.71
C GLY A 829 8.50 -33.58 29.78
N GLY A 830 8.44 -34.06 30.99
CA GLY A 830 9.25 -33.55 32.08
C GLY A 830 8.52 -33.33 33.40
N THR A 831 9.24 -32.80 34.40
CA THR A 831 8.72 -32.56 35.75
C THR A 831 8.48 -31.08 36.01
N TRP A 832 7.34 -30.78 36.66
CA TRP A 832 7.03 -29.40 37.08
C TRP A 832 6.38 -29.37 38.46
N GLY A 833 6.45 -28.21 39.11
CA GLY A 833 5.78 -27.89 40.34
C GLY A 833 4.52 -27.06 40.08
N GLU A 834 3.50 -27.26 40.89
CA GLU A 834 2.23 -26.51 40.82
C GLU A 834 1.91 -25.95 42.19
N VAL A 835 1.37 -24.72 42.22
CA VAL A 835 0.73 -24.14 43.41
C VAL A 835 -0.64 -23.59 43.04
N ALA A 836 -1.61 -23.82 43.90
CA ALA A 836 -2.97 -23.38 43.68
C ALA A 836 -3.60 -22.80 44.95
N LEU A 837 -4.49 -21.84 44.74
CA LEU A 837 -5.41 -21.32 45.76
C LEU A 837 -6.84 -21.47 45.27
N GLY A 838 -7.71 -22.04 46.08
CA GLY A 838 -9.09 -22.24 45.67
C GLY A 838 -10.06 -22.23 46.86
N GLY A 839 -11.34 -22.33 46.51
CA GLY A 839 -12.39 -22.40 47.52
C GLY A 839 -13.76 -22.57 46.92
N THR A 840 -14.68 -22.91 47.81
CA THR A 840 -16.11 -23.10 47.54
C THR A 840 -16.92 -22.26 48.50
N VAL A 841 -17.93 -21.56 48.02
CA VAL A 841 -18.85 -20.77 48.82
C VAL A 841 -20.27 -21.28 48.56
N ARG A 842 -20.97 -21.67 49.62
CA ARG A 842 -22.37 -22.04 49.57
C ARG A 842 -23.25 -20.80 49.63
N LEU A 843 -23.86 -20.42 48.53
CA LEU A 843 -24.68 -19.22 48.40
C LEU A 843 -26.07 -19.44 49.08
N ASN A 844 -26.60 -20.65 48.95
CA ASN A 844 -27.83 -21.10 49.64
C ASN A 844 -27.86 -22.64 49.69
N LYS A 845 -29.01 -23.24 50.11
CA LYS A 845 -29.14 -24.69 50.23
C LYS A 845 -28.97 -25.44 48.90
N SER A 846 -29.25 -24.78 47.78
CA SER A 846 -29.25 -25.39 46.43
C SER A 846 -28.10 -24.87 45.53
N ILE A 847 -27.43 -23.82 45.89
CA ILE A 847 -26.41 -23.20 45.01
C ILE A 847 -25.08 -23.03 45.72
N ALA A 848 -24.04 -23.51 45.10
CA ALA A 848 -22.66 -23.26 45.49
C ALA A 848 -21.86 -22.69 44.30
N ALA A 849 -20.94 -21.78 44.61
CA ALA A 849 -19.95 -21.26 43.67
C ALA A 849 -18.56 -21.72 44.09
N TYR A 850 -17.71 -21.98 43.16
CA TYR A 850 -16.32 -22.37 43.42
C TYR A 850 -15.36 -21.72 42.45
N GLY A 851 -14.10 -21.58 42.87
CA GLY A 851 -13.04 -21.04 42.03
C GLY A 851 -11.66 -21.51 42.50
N GLU A 852 -10.73 -21.56 41.56
CA GLU A 852 -9.33 -21.89 41.82
C GLU A 852 -8.45 -21.11 40.87
N PHE A 853 -7.32 -20.62 41.37
CA PHE A 853 -6.25 -20.06 40.58
C PHE A 853 -4.99 -20.91 40.84
N GLN A 854 -4.30 -21.28 39.76
CA GLN A 854 -3.10 -22.12 39.78
C GLN A 854 -2.02 -21.52 38.90
N THR A 855 -0.77 -21.71 39.27
CA THR A 855 0.42 -21.52 38.46
C THR A 855 1.29 -22.75 38.50
N ALA A 856 1.99 -23.05 37.40
CA ALA A 856 2.93 -24.14 37.29
C ALA A 856 4.27 -23.64 36.77
N PHE A 857 5.34 -24.19 37.33
CA PHE A 857 6.70 -23.81 36.99
C PHE A 857 7.57 -25.09 36.88
N GLY A 858 8.42 -25.12 35.86
CA GLY A 858 9.28 -26.26 35.56
C GLY A 858 9.61 -26.31 34.09
N SER A 859 10.48 -27.22 33.69
CA SER A 859 10.89 -27.43 32.32
C SER A 859 10.19 -28.65 31.74
N PRO A 860 9.89 -28.70 30.43
CA PRO A 860 10.08 -27.65 29.43
C PRO A 860 8.86 -26.72 29.29
N VAL A 861 7.69 -27.12 29.82
CA VAL A 861 6.43 -26.39 29.73
C VAL A 861 6.15 -25.62 31.01
N LYS A 862 5.87 -24.33 30.88
CA LYS A 862 5.42 -23.44 31.97
C LYS A 862 3.94 -23.15 31.80
N THR A 863 3.23 -23.04 32.93
CA THR A 863 1.84 -22.56 32.96
C THR A 863 1.77 -21.33 33.87
N PRO A 864 2.01 -20.12 33.36
CA PRO A 864 2.04 -18.90 34.17
C PRO A 864 0.77 -18.67 34.95
N TYR A 865 -0.36 -19.05 34.38
CA TYR A 865 -1.62 -19.05 35.08
C TYR A 865 -2.59 -20.09 34.52
N GLN A 866 -3.42 -20.60 35.41
CA GLN A 866 -4.65 -21.32 35.11
C GLN A 866 -5.72 -20.86 36.11
N TRP A 867 -6.91 -20.59 35.62
CA TRP A 867 -8.02 -20.18 36.45
C TRP A 867 -9.24 -21.08 36.17
N ASN A 868 -10.06 -21.24 37.17
CA ASN A 868 -11.29 -22.05 37.12
C ASN A 868 -12.35 -21.38 37.97
N ILE A 869 -13.54 -21.16 37.43
CA ILE A 869 -14.70 -20.61 38.15
C ILE A 869 -15.91 -21.42 37.76
N GLY A 870 -16.71 -21.80 38.74
CA GLY A 870 -17.92 -22.57 38.46
C GLY A 870 -19.02 -22.37 39.47
N MET A 871 -20.16 -22.89 39.09
CA MET A 871 -21.35 -22.94 39.94
C MET A 871 -21.99 -24.33 39.87
N ARG A 872 -22.56 -24.74 40.97
CA ARG A 872 -23.32 -25.99 41.09
C ARG A 872 -24.73 -25.70 41.62
N TYR A 873 -25.71 -26.29 40.98
CA TYR A 873 -27.10 -26.33 41.46
C TYR A 873 -27.45 -27.74 41.93
N MET A 874 -28.04 -27.84 43.10
CA MET A 874 -28.33 -29.08 43.79
C MET A 874 -29.85 -29.20 44.03
N TRP A 875 -30.40 -30.34 43.71
CA TRP A 875 -31.84 -30.65 43.88
C TRP A 875 -32.06 -32.03 44.46
#